data_2d52955dd6e702074726d30c0312ecdf
#
_entry.id   2d52955dd6e702074726d30c0312ecdf
#
_cell.length_a   1.000
_cell.length_b   1.000
_cell.length_c   1.000
_cell.angle_alpha   90.00
_cell.angle_beta   90.00
_cell.angle_gamma   90.00
#
_symmetry.space_group_name_H-M   'P 1'
#
loop_
_entity.id
_entity.type
_entity.pdbx_description
1 polymer ?
#
loop_
_entity_poly.entity_id
_entity_poly.type
_entity_poly.pdbx_seq_one_letter_code
_entity_poly.pdbx_strand_id
1 'polypeptide(L)'
;MTVQPRLRDVRIWLGVGAVVVVAAGLVWVSGSTDRDPGSLVAHPAGTAVGGTRLVSYPSCADMLADLRQHAARSVGMWGATPAGLGAPAAGSGGAAERGAVPAAAPQAAVPAAAAPHSATNDYVSGADEPDLVKTDGSRVITVAGGVLRVVDTGTRTVTARLKLVNEQAWGASSLLVEGDRALVIFADRGVMSSGGGVAPSPFSDPITGGTKYVLVDLSGSPKALGTLTPSGDYVDARLVGSTVRLVLRSQPNLAIPQPDGARDDTQQLAQTSAAVRRAPITAWLPKYQLRNADGAVSSRTVACRSVSHPADYTGASLLTIYSIDLAAGLDSVSTVSLAADGDTVYATTSSLYIASNPQWWYAPLRLPMVAPNRGSSPVAPQVRPRVPAQQTQIHRFDISRPGPPRYVASGEVAGRLLNQYALSDYAGYLRVATTTGDALADEPGSSNAVSTSSSSVYVLRADTLTKVGELDGLGERQRIYAVRFIGALGYVVTFQQMDPLYTLDLRDPAAPRIAGTLELSGYSAYLHPASARTLIGIGQEATAQGRPLGLQISLFDVSNPSHPRRLAHLVKINVQTSAESDPHAFTYWPPTGTAVIPVTSWTNGQIAASALVLSVDHNQTTEHGTVTQPAAPTDPGQAGITRSLIIGPDLWTVSDRGLMVNDLATLSAQSWIPNQ
;
A
#
# COMPACT_ATOMS: atom_id res chain seq x y z
N MET A 1 -69.00 27.40 -12.35
CA MET A 1 -69.75 26.83 -11.25
C MET A 1 -68.73 26.60 -10.14
N THR A 2 -68.57 27.58 -9.25
CA THR A 2 -69.17 27.74 -7.93
C THR A 2 -68.88 26.49 -7.08
N VAL A 3 -68.21 26.49 -5.92
CA VAL A 3 -68.15 27.43 -4.78
C VAL A 3 -67.03 27.01 -3.84
N GLN A 4 -66.18 27.92 -3.37
CA GLN A 4 -65.60 27.91 -2.05
C GLN A 4 -66.62 28.35 -1.02
N PRO A 5 -66.48 28.18 0.31
CA PRO A 5 -65.55 28.95 1.12
C PRO A 5 -65.10 28.37 2.51
N ARG A 6 -64.02 28.94 3.02
CA ARG A 6 -63.76 29.72 4.30
C ARG A 6 -63.47 28.92 5.57
N LEU A 7 -62.24 29.07 6.06
CA LEU A 7 -61.69 29.90 7.17
C LEU A 7 -62.43 29.95 8.53
N ARG A 8 -61.64 29.64 9.62
CA ARG A 8 -61.50 30.42 10.87
C ARG A 8 -60.57 29.64 11.83
N ASP A 9 -59.43 30.13 12.13
CA ASP A 9 -58.93 31.03 13.22
C ASP A 9 -59.37 30.64 14.63
N VAL A 10 -58.38 30.51 15.57
CA VAL A 10 -58.12 31.39 16.69
C VAL A 10 -57.32 30.73 17.85
N ARG A 11 -56.11 31.24 18.06
CA ARG A 11 -55.43 31.69 19.31
C ARG A 11 -55.14 30.77 20.51
N ILE A 12 -53.85 30.62 20.79
CA ILE A 12 -53.03 31.12 21.95
C ILE A 12 -53.59 30.85 23.36
N TRP A 13 -52.76 30.22 24.21
CA TRP A 13 -52.34 30.77 25.53
C TRP A 13 -51.07 30.08 26.07
N LEU A 14 -50.21 30.89 26.66
CA LEU A 14 -48.99 30.64 27.42
C LEU A 14 -49.29 30.11 28.83
N GLY A 15 -48.34 29.38 29.40
CA GLY A 15 -48.34 29.10 30.85
C GLY A 15 -47.03 28.47 31.34
N VAL A 16 -46.26 29.28 32.04
CA VAL A 16 -45.01 29.00 32.74
C VAL A 16 -45.28 28.23 34.04
N GLY A 17 -44.34 27.36 34.47
CA GLY A 17 -44.33 26.91 35.84
C GLY A 17 -43.35 25.77 36.09
N ALA A 18 -42.18 26.07 36.66
CA ALA A 18 -41.27 25.13 37.28
C ALA A 18 -41.79 24.62 38.61
N VAL A 19 -41.36 23.43 39.07
CA VAL A 19 -40.79 23.14 40.39
C VAL A 19 -40.42 21.68 40.53
N VAL A 20 -39.27 21.46 41.12
CA VAL A 20 -38.58 20.20 41.54
C VAL A 20 -39.32 19.56 42.71
N VAL A 21 -39.34 18.22 42.82
CA VAL A 21 -39.10 17.47 44.07
C VAL A 21 -38.71 16.03 43.83
N VAL A 22 -37.68 15.58 44.55
CA VAL A 22 -37.15 14.22 44.69
C VAL A 22 -38.00 13.44 45.68
N ALA A 23 -38.24 12.15 45.47
CA ALA A 23 -38.32 11.15 46.53
C ALA A 23 -38.23 9.70 46.01
N ALA A 24 -37.49 8.91 46.72
CA ALA A 24 -37.25 7.49 46.54
C ALA A 24 -38.37 6.60 47.11
N GLY A 25 -38.46 5.34 46.62
CA GLY A 25 -39.27 4.34 47.34
C GLY A 25 -39.61 3.06 46.54
N LEU A 26 -38.81 2.03 46.72
CA LEU A 26 -39.13 0.58 46.90
C LEU A 26 -40.25 -0.13 46.11
N VAL A 27 -39.82 -1.08 45.28
CA VAL A 27 -40.16 -2.52 45.12
C VAL A 27 -41.61 -2.98 45.34
N TRP A 28 -42.17 -3.59 44.31
CA TRP A 28 -42.87 -4.90 44.41
C TRP A 28 -42.85 -5.64 43.04
N VAL A 29 -42.60 -6.97 43.14
CA VAL A 29 -42.54 -7.93 42.03
C VAL A 29 -43.94 -8.51 41.80
N SER A 30 -44.36 -8.60 40.54
CA SER A 30 -45.27 -9.65 40.12
C SER A 30 -45.17 -9.82 38.60
N GLY A 31 -44.95 -11.05 38.17
CA GLY A 31 -44.71 -11.42 36.81
C GLY A 31 -45.97 -11.45 35.95
N SER A 32 -45.72 -11.17 34.66
CA SER A 32 -46.52 -11.75 33.56
C SER A 32 -45.69 -11.69 32.27
N THR A 33 -45.72 -12.78 31.58
CA THR A 33 -45.08 -13.08 30.28
C THR A 33 -45.64 -12.20 29.21
N ASP A 34 -44.80 -11.44 28.51
CA ASP A 34 -45.03 -11.15 27.09
C ASP A 34 -43.74 -10.84 26.35
N ARG A 35 -43.77 -11.09 25.04
CA ARG A 35 -42.65 -11.21 24.13
C ARG A 35 -41.93 -9.87 23.89
N ASP A 36 -40.63 -9.93 23.98
CA ASP A 36 -39.70 -8.83 23.76
C ASP A 36 -39.31 -8.73 22.28
N PRO A 37 -39.38 -7.58 21.61
CA PRO A 37 -38.70 -7.32 20.34
C PRO A 37 -37.37 -6.61 20.59
N GLY A 38 -36.27 -7.30 20.30
CA GLY A 38 -35.01 -6.68 19.89
C GLY A 38 -34.20 -5.95 20.95
N SER A 39 -33.53 -6.71 21.81
CA SER A 39 -32.44 -6.20 22.64
C SER A 39 -31.27 -5.74 21.78
N LEU A 40 -31.03 -4.45 21.73
CA LEU A 40 -29.75 -3.88 21.28
C LEU A 40 -28.67 -4.33 22.28
N VAL A 41 -27.83 -5.25 21.85
CA VAL A 41 -26.62 -5.63 22.60
C VAL A 41 -25.70 -4.42 22.58
N ALA A 42 -25.64 -3.69 23.71
CA ALA A 42 -24.61 -2.70 23.94
C ALA A 42 -23.25 -3.41 23.90
N HIS A 43 -22.43 -3.08 22.91
CA HIS A 43 -21.04 -3.51 22.93
C HIS A 43 -20.36 -2.85 24.14
N PRO A 44 -19.56 -3.59 24.92
CA PRO A 44 -18.81 -2.98 25.99
C PRO A 44 -17.88 -1.92 25.37
N ALA A 45 -17.94 -0.70 25.93
CA ALA A 45 -17.01 0.37 25.60
C ALA A 45 -15.59 -0.18 25.63
N GLY A 46 -14.88 -0.09 24.50
CA GLY A 46 -13.54 -0.61 24.37
C GLY A 46 -12.66 -0.03 25.46
N THR A 47 -12.00 -0.91 26.20
CA THR A 47 -10.91 -0.53 27.08
C THR A 47 -9.92 0.30 26.27
N ALA A 48 -9.57 1.48 26.76
CA ALA A 48 -8.53 2.32 26.18
C ALA A 48 -7.27 1.44 26.02
N VAL A 49 -6.94 1.10 24.78
CA VAL A 49 -5.73 0.32 24.46
C VAL A 49 -4.56 1.25 24.71
N GLY A 50 -3.79 1.00 25.76
CA GLY A 50 -2.56 1.72 26.05
C GLY A 50 -1.58 1.54 24.89
N GLY A 51 -0.98 2.62 24.41
CA GLY A 51 -0.07 2.57 23.27
C GLY A 51 1.02 1.52 23.45
N THR A 52 1.10 0.59 22.53
CA THR A 52 2.10 -0.49 22.49
C THR A 52 3.48 0.14 22.37
N ARG A 53 4.33 0.03 23.37
CA ARG A 53 5.68 0.60 23.36
C ARG A 53 6.66 -0.44 22.86
N LEU A 54 7.57 -0.07 21.93
CA LEU A 54 8.72 -0.93 21.65
C LEU A 54 9.69 -0.96 22.83
N VAL A 55 10.11 -2.16 23.18
CA VAL A 55 11.05 -2.43 24.24
C VAL A 55 12.32 -3.01 23.61
N SER A 56 13.48 -2.49 24.00
CA SER A 56 14.75 -3.11 23.63
C SER A 56 15.00 -4.32 24.50
N TYR A 57 15.52 -5.38 23.92
CA TYR A 57 15.90 -6.56 24.69
C TYR A 57 17.06 -6.23 25.64
N PRO A 58 17.01 -6.64 26.91
CA PRO A 58 18.10 -6.43 27.87
C PRO A 58 19.40 -7.08 27.43
N SER A 59 19.30 -8.25 26.80
CA SER A 59 20.44 -9.00 26.25
C SER A 59 20.05 -9.80 24.99
N CYS A 60 21.08 -10.24 24.25
CA CYS A 60 20.88 -11.14 23.12
C CYS A 60 20.29 -12.51 23.56
N ALA A 61 20.55 -12.92 24.79
CA ALA A 61 19.99 -14.16 25.33
C ALA A 61 18.48 -14.01 25.60
N ASP A 62 18.05 -12.87 26.15
CA ASP A 62 16.64 -12.58 26.37
C ASP A 62 15.88 -12.48 25.06
N MET A 63 16.44 -11.81 24.05
CA MET A 63 15.88 -11.77 22.70
C MET A 63 15.70 -13.19 22.12
N LEU A 64 16.71 -14.03 22.22
CA LEU A 64 16.65 -15.39 21.71
C LEU A 64 15.60 -16.24 22.44
N ALA A 65 15.50 -16.11 23.76
CA ALA A 65 14.52 -16.82 24.56
C ALA A 65 13.09 -16.41 24.17
N ASP A 66 12.86 -15.11 23.99
CA ASP A 66 11.58 -14.54 23.60
C ASP A 66 11.17 -14.98 22.19
N LEU A 67 12.04 -14.81 21.18
CA LEU A 67 11.78 -15.23 19.80
C LEU A 67 11.47 -16.72 19.70
N ARG A 68 12.22 -17.57 20.40
CA ARG A 68 11.97 -19.01 20.48
C ARG A 68 10.61 -19.34 21.11
N GLN A 69 10.25 -18.64 22.17
CA GLN A 69 8.98 -18.86 22.87
C GLN A 69 7.80 -18.49 21.98
N HIS A 70 7.84 -17.32 21.33
CA HIS A 70 6.78 -16.84 20.45
C HIS A 70 6.65 -17.71 19.20
N ALA A 71 7.75 -17.98 18.51
CA ALA A 71 7.74 -18.85 17.35
C ALA A 71 7.26 -20.27 17.68
N ALA A 72 7.61 -20.82 18.85
CA ALA A 72 7.15 -22.15 19.26
C ALA A 72 5.63 -22.21 19.52
N ARG A 73 4.98 -21.09 19.87
CA ARG A 73 3.52 -21.00 19.98
C ARG A 73 2.83 -20.91 18.62
N SER A 74 3.51 -20.36 17.63
CA SER A 74 3.01 -20.16 16.27
C SER A 74 3.38 -21.29 15.31
N VAL A 75 4.04 -22.36 15.80
CA VAL A 75 4.45 -23.49 14.98
C VAL A 75 3.22 -24.23 14.46
N GLY A 76 3.02 -24.14 13.15
CA GLY A 76 2.11 -25.01 12.42
C GLY A 76 2.85 -26.21 11.84
N MET A 77 2.13 -27.11 11.18
CA MET A 77 2.62 -28.34 10.58
C MET A 77 3.79 -28.14 9.59
N TRP A 78 3.91 -26.96 9.02
CA TRP A 78 4.83 -26.64 7.93
C TRP A 78 5.92 -25.61 8.26
N GLY A 79 6.08 -25.21 9.51
CA GLY A 79 7.11 -24.26 9.92
C GLY A 79 6.73 -23.36 11.08
N ALA A 80 7.65 -22.45 11.45
CA ALA A 80 7.47 -21.51 12.56
C ALA A 80 6.50 -20.37 12.25
N THR A 81 6.03 -20.27 11.02
CA THR A 81 4.98 -19.31 10.65
C THR A 81 3.74 -20.06 10.18
N PRO A 82 2.54 -19.66 10.58
CA PRO A 82 1.30 -20.24 10.11
C PRO A 82 1.16 -20.21 8.58
N ALA A 83 1.97 -19.42 7.90
CA ALA A 83 1.95 -19.19 6.48
C ALA A 83 3.34 -19.29 5.85
N GLY A 84 4.19 -20.10 6.39
CA GLY A 84 5.45 -20.46 5.74
C GLY A 84 5.29 -21.21 4.42
N LEU A 85 4.08 -21.48 4.04
CA LEU A 85 3.72 -21.79 2.65
C LEU A 85 3.50 -20.45 2.00
N GLY A 86 4.32 -20.16 1.01
CA GLY A 86 3.98 -19.14 0.05
C GLY A 86 2.49 -19.23 -0.27
N ALA A 87 1.67 -18.62 0.56
CA ALA A 87 0.55 -17.98 -0.02
C ALA A 87 1.18 -17.25 -1.20
N PRO A 88 0.74 -17.49 -2.43
CA PRO A 88 1.09 -16.60 -3.50
C PRO A 88 0.92 -15.26 -2.83
N ALA A 89 1.99 -14.48 -2.76
CA ALA A 89 1.80 -13.09 -2.60
C ALA A 89 0.72 -12.83 -3.63
N ALA A 90 -0.51 -12.78 -3.15
CA ALA A 90 -1.57 -12.31 -3.98
C ALA A 90 -0.92 -11.08 -4.52
N GLY A 91 -0.64 -11.11 -5.80
CA GLY A 91 -0.06 -9.98 -6.44
C GLY A 91 -1.01 -8.84 -6.28
N SER A 92 -1.11 -8.38 -5.07
CA SER A 92 -1.26 -7.01 -4.80
C SER A 92 0.07 -6.44 -5.28
N GLY A 93 0.13 -6.23 -6.56
CA GLY A 93 0.78 -5.09 -7.09
C GLY A 93 0.08 -3.91 -6.49
N GLY A 94 0.13 -3.77 -5.19
CA GLY A 94 -0.02 -2.58 -4.44
C GLY A 94 1.34 -1.95 -4.50
N ALA A 95 1.74 -1.49 -5.64
CA ALA A 95 2.57 -0.35 -5.71
C ALA A 95 1.74 0.75 -5.11
N ALA A 96 2.18 1.15 -3.96
CA ALA A 96 1.83 2.32 -3.24
C ALA A 96 1.82 3.56 -4.07
N GLU A 97 1.06 4.54 -3.72
CA GLU A 97 1.25 5.88 -4.19
C GLU A 97 0.48 6.97 -3.57
N ARG A 98 0.65 8.08 -3.86
CA ARG A 98 1.35 9.31 -3.65
C ARG A 98 0.73 10.53 -4.26
N GLY A 99 0.92 11.65 -3.72
CA GLY A 99 0.75 12.92 -4.35
C GLY A 99 0.85 14.11 -3.44
N ALA A 100 1.68 15.00 -3.82
CA ALA A 100 2.10 16.15 -3.05
C ALA A 100 1.34 17.40 -3.37
N VAL A 101 1.42 18.40 -2.50
CA VAL A 101 1.26 19.82 -2.84
C VAL A 101 2.25 20.65 -2.04
N PRO A 102 2.87 21.66 -2.66
CA PRO A 102 4.01 22.36 -2.11
C PRO A 102 3.66 23.59 -1.29
N ALA A 103 4.48 23.86 -0.29
CA ALA A 103 4.71 25.21 0.20
C ALA A 103 6.08 25.66 -0.31
N ALA A 104 6.14 26.85 -0.86
CA ALA A 104 7.34 27.44 -1.44
C ALA A 104 8.41 27.72 -0.38
N ALA A 105 9.66 27.45 -0.72
CA ALA A 105 10.83 27.95 -0.02
C ALA A 105 11.88 28.46 -1.03
N PRO A 106 12.82 29.35 -0.64
CA PRO A 106 13.44 30.30 -1.53
C PRO A 106 14.59 29.72 -2.36
N GLN A 107 14.78 30.33 -3.52
CA GLN A 107 15.74 30.01 -4.55
C GLN A 107 17.20 30.13 -4.10
N ALA A 108 18.00 29.12 -4.41
CA ALA A 108 19.44 29.19 -4.54
C ALA A 108 19.82 29.10 -6.02
N ALA A 109 20.92 29.76 -6.38
CA ALA A 109 21.33 30.13 -7.73
C ALA A 109 21.44 28.98 -8.74
N VAL A 110 21.09 29.32 -9.98
CA VAL A 110 20.74 28.51 -11.15
C VAL A 110 21.97 28.08 -11.95
N PRO A 111 22.17 26.77 -12.21
CA PRO A 111 22.73 26.27 -13.48
C PRO A 111 21.65 26.36 -14.58
N ALA A 112 22.04 26.32 -15.86
CA ALA A 112 21.09 26.39 -16.97
C ALA A 112 19.86 25.52 -16.69
N ALA A 113 18.66 26.16 -16.63
CA ALA A 113 17.47 25.56 -16.08
C ALA A 113 17.10 24.29 -16.87
N ALA A 114 17.06 23.16 -16.20
CA ALA A 114 16.47 21.93 -16.71
C ALA A 114 15.01 22.23 -17.15
N ALA A 115 14.55 21.57 -18.24
CA ALA A 115 13.19 21.76 -18.71
C ALA A 115 12.20 21.44 -17.58
N PRO A 116 11.08 22.17 -17.45
CA PRO A 116 10.02 21.83 -16.54
C PRO A 116 9.58 20.38 -16.81
N HIS A 117 9.49 19.55 -15.76
CA HIS A 117 9.18 18.13 -15.93
C HIS A 117 8.25 17.63 -14.84
N SER A 118 7.53 16.55 -15.14
CA SER A 118 6.76 15.81 -14.15
C SER A 118 7.71 15.04 -13.23
N ALA A 119 7.43 15.04 -11.94
CA ALA A 119 8.06 14.15 -10.97
C ALA A 119 7.35 12.79 -10.95
N THR A 120 7.94 11.80 -10.28
CA THR A 120 7.20 10.61 -9.83
C THR A 120 5.95 11.04 -9.08
N ASN A 121 4.86 10.30 -9.23
CA ASN A 121 3.60 10.60 -8.55
C ASN A 121 3.66 10.24 -7.06
N ASP A 122 4.50 10.92 -6.29
CA ASP A 122 4.76 10.69 -4.87
C ASP A 122 3.55 11.01 -3.97
N TYR A 123 3.26 10.18 -2.96
CA TYR A 123 2.18 10.48 -2.01
C TYR A 123 2.49 11.72 -1.16
N VAL A 124 3.71 11.85 -0.70
CA VAL A 124 4.19 12.99 0.08
C VAL A 124 5.40 13.61 -0.60
N SER A 125 5.32 14.87 -0.96
CA SER A 125 6.44 15.60 -1.54
C SER A 125 7.68 15.55 -0.66
N GLY A 126 8.82 15.24 -1.27
CA GLY A 126 10.12 15.14 -0.59
C GLY A 126 10.35 13.84 0.17
N ALA A 127 9.42 12.88 0.09
CA ALA A 127 9.62 11.50 0.48
C ALA A 127 9.51 10.62 -0.78
N ASP A 128 10.56 10.68 -1.63
CA ASP A 128 10.57 10.04 -2.94
C ASP A 128 10.55 8.52 -2.82
N GLU A 129 9.92 7.88 -3.77
CA GLU A 129 9.65 6.45 -3.78
C GLU A 129 10.24 5.79 -5.03
N PRO A 130 10.58 4.51 -4.97
CA PRO A 130 11.14 3.80 -6.10
C PRO A 130 10.18 3.72 -7.29
N ASP A 131 10.67 4.03 -8.47
CA ASP A 131 9.92 3.88 -9.72
C ASP A 131 10.78 3.23 -10.82
N LEU A 132 10.14 2.82 -11.91
CA LEU A 132 10.78 2.20 -13.08
C LEU A 132 11.63 3.21 -13.87
N VAL A 133 11.34 4.49 -13.74
CA VAL A 133 11.98 5.59 -14.46
C VAL A 133 12.04 6.82 -13.58
N LYS A 134 13.13 7.56 -13.67
CA LYS A 134 13.31 8.86 -13.01
C LYS A 134 13.83 9.89 -14.02
N THR A 135 13.53 11.16 -13.80
CA THR A 135 14.06 12.27 -14.59
C THR A 135 14.38 13.47 -13.70
N ASP A 136 15.39 14.22 -14.10
CA ASP A 136 15.72 15.55 -13.58
C ASP A 136 15.42 16.66 -14.62
N GLY A 137 14.71 16.31 -15.69
CA GLY A 137 14.39 17.22 -16.80
C GLY A 137 15.48 17.31 -17.87
N SER A 138 16.74 17.02 -17.57
CA SER A 138 17.84 16.99 -18.51
C SER A 138 18.15 15.57 -19.02
N ARG A 139 17.86 14.57 -18.21
CA ARG A 139 18.06 13.15 -18.51
C ARG A 139 16.91 12.30 -17.99
N VAL A 140 16.66 11.20 -18.68
CA VAL A 140 15.79 10.11 -18.24
C VAL A 140 16.66 8.92 -17.85
N ILE A 141 16.46 8.39 -16.66
CA ILE A 141 17.19 7.25 -16.12
C ILE A 141 16.22 6.10 -15.95
N THR A 142 16.50 4.96 -16.59
CA THR A 142 15.63 3.79 -16.53
C THR A 142 16.45 2.51 -16.42
N VAL A 143 15.83 1.45 -15.91
CA VAL A 143 16.43 0.11 -15.83
C VAL A 143 15.49 -0.89 -16.47
N ALA A 144 15.98 -1.56 -17.49
CA ALA A 144 15.26 -2.63 -18.17
C ALA A 144 16.22 -3.76 -18.56
N GLY A 145 15.81 -5.02 -18.36
CA GLY A 145 16.64 -6.19 -18.65
C GLY A 145 17.97 -6.20 -17.88
N GLY A 146 18.00 -5.68 -16.66
CA GLY A 146 19.23 -5.60 -15.84
C GLY A 146 20.24 -4.53 -16.31
N VAL A 147 19.89 -3.68 -17.25
CA VAL A 147 20.73 -2.60 -17.80
C VAL A 147 20.15 -1.25 -17.41
N LEU A 148 20.94 -0.45 -16.72
CA LEU A 148 20.65 0.97 -16.48
C LEU A 148 21.00 1.75 -17.76
N ARG A 149 20.10 2.67 -18.15
CA ARG A 149 20.27 3.58 -19.28
C ARG A 149 20.10 5.01 -18.83
N VAL A 150 20.94 5.87 -19.37
CA VAL A 150 20.80 7.32 -19.25
C VAL A 150 20.50 7.85 -20.65
N VAL A 151 19.40 8.57 -20.77
CA VAL A 151 18.94 9.17 -22.03
C VAL A 151 18.94 10.67 -21.85
N ASP A 152 19.63 11.38 -22.73
CA ASP A 152 19.60 12.84 -22.78
C ASP A 152 18.28 13.32 -23.40
N THR A 153 17.59 14.21 -22.72
CA THR A 153 16.24 14.66 -23.11
C THR A 153 16.26 15.62 -24.32
N GLY A 154 17.32 16.40 -24.47
CA GLY A 154 17.47 17.35 -25.58
C GLY A 154 17.78 16.68 -26.92
N THR A 155 18.69 15.71 -26.88
CA THR A 155 19.07 14.95 -28.08
C THR A 155 18.21 13.71 -28.32
N ARG A 156 17.47 13.26 -27.30
CA ARG A 156 16.63 12.03 -27.28
C ARG A 156 17.45 10.79 -27.64
N THR A 157 18.68 10.71 -27.16
CA THR A 157 19.61 9.60 -27.41
C THR A 157 20.11 8.98 -26.11
N VAL A 158 20.41 7.67 -26.15
CA VAL A 158 21.05 6.99 -25.04
C VAL A 158 22.51 7.44 -24.97
N THR A 159 22.86 8.17 -23.93
CA THR A 159 24.22 8.66 -23.70
C THR A 159 25.08 7.64 -22.97
N ALA A 160 24.46 6.75 -22.18
CA ALA A 160 25.19 5.73 -21.44
C ALA A 160 24.35 4.49 -21.16
N ARG A 161 25.03 3.35 -21.05
CA ARG A 161 24.48 2.05 -20.61
C ARG A 161 25.41 1.42 -19.59
N LEU A 162 24.81 0.83 -18.54
CA LEU A 162 25.55 0.08 -17.52
C LEU A 162 24.82 -1.22 -17.21
N LYS A 163 25.46 -2.35 -17.50
CA LYS A 163 24.93 -3.67 -17.12
C LYS A 163 25.13 -3.90 -15.63
N LEU A 164 24.04 -4.10 -14.89
CA LEU A 164 24.05 -4.26 -13.43
C LEU A 164 23.87 -5.72 -13.02
N VAL A 165 23.02 -6.48 -13.74
CA VAL A 165 22.73 -7.89 -13.49
C VAL A 165 22.48 -8.62 -14.80
N ASN A 166 22.49 -9.97 -14.77
CA ASN A 166 22.10 -10.76 -15.93
C ASN A 166 20.57 -10.86 -16.01
N GLU A 167 20.04 -10.68 -17.22
CA GLU A 167 18.62 -10.51 -17.53
C GLU A 167 17.70 -11.63 -17.01
N GLN A 168 18.20 -12.86 -16.96
CA GLN A 168 17.41 -14.04 -16.60
C GLN A 168 17.19 -14.24 -15.09
N ALA A 169 17.82 -13.44 -14.25
CA ALA A 169 17.85 -13.68 -12.81
C ALA A 169 16.91 -12.80 -11.99
N TRP A 170 16.34 -11.71 -12.59
CA TRP A 170 15.66 -10.68 -11.82
C TRP A 170 14.38 -10.17 -12.51
N GLY A 171 13.33 -10.02 -11.73
CA GLY A 171 12.07 -9.41 -12.15
C GLY A 171 12.16 -7.92 -12.42
N ALA A 172 11.03 -7.22 -12.29
CA ALA A 172 10.99 -5.78 -12.46
C ALA A 172 11.96 -5.07 -11.49
N SER A 173 12.67 -4.07 -12.01
CA SER A 173 13.59 -3.24 -11.23
C SER A 173 13.01 -1.84 -11.07
N SER A 174 13.30 -1.21 -9.94
CA SER A 174 12.99 0.20 -9.68
C SER A 174 14.24 0.95 -9.23
N LEU A 175 14.18 2.27 -9.19
CA LEU A 175 15.31 3.08 -8.79
C LEU A 175 14.87 4.33 -8.01
N LEU A 176 15.77 4.78 -7.13
CA LEU A 176 15.75 6.06 -6.45
C LEU A 176 16.94 6.87 -6.94
N VAL A 177 16.75 8.16 -7.16
CA VAL A 177 17.81 9.04 -7.69
C VAL A 177 17.88 10.33 -6.89
N GLU A 178 19.08 10.69 -6.48
CA GLU A 178 19.39 11.99 -5.87
C GLU A 178 20.67 12.53 -6.48
N GLY A 179 20.55 13.63 -7.24
CA GLY A 179 21.65 14.21 -7.99
C GLY A 179 22.32 13.17 -8.92
N ASP A 180 23.62 12.95 -8.72
CA ASP A 180 24.39 11.97 -9.49
C ASP A 180 24.52 10.61 -8.80
N ARG A 181 23.57 10.25 -7.94
CA ARG A 181 23.53 8.94 -7.27
C ARG A 181 22.21 8.25 -7.54
N ALA A 182 22.27 6.97 -7.93
CA ALA A 182 21.11 6.12 -8.07
C ALA A 182 21.26 4.85 -7.22
N LEU A 183 20.21 4.48 -6.50
CA LEU A 183 20.07 3.15 -5.91
C LEU A 183 19.10 2.35 -6.77
N VAL A 184 19.62 1.33 -7.46
CA VAL A 184 18.81 0.43 -8.27
C VAL A 184 18.41 -0.78 -7.42
N ILE A 185 17.11 -1.05 -7.39
CA ILE A 185 16.47 -2.11 -6.60
C ILE A 185 16.07 -3.23 -7.52
N PHE A 186 16.64 -4.42 -7.31
CA PHE A 186 16.22 -5.67 -7.93
C PHE A 186 15.51 -6.50 -6.87
N ALA A 187 14.19 -6.51 -6.89
CA ALA A 187 13.39 -7.35 -6.02
C ALA A 187 13.05 -8.65 -6.75
N ASP A 188 13.32 -9.79 -6.15
CA ASP A 188 12.79 -11.05 -6.64
C ASP A 188 11.28 -11.06 -6.37
N ARG A 189 10.51 -10.81 -7.41
CA ARG A 189 9.08 -11.12 -7.40
C ARG A 189 9.01 -12.60 -7.70
N GLY A 190 8.87 -13.43 -6.67
CA GLY A 190 8.71 -14.87 -6.83
C GLY A 190 7.83 -15.16 -8.04
N VAL A 191 8.42 -15.78 -9.07
CA VAL A 191 7.76 -16.05 -10.33
C VAL A 191 6.56 -16.93 -10.04
N MET A 192 5.35 -16.36 -10.14
CA MET A 192 4.13 -17.13 -10.23
C MET A 192 4.18 -17.88 -11.57
N SER A 193 4.82 -19.02 -11.55
CA SER A 193 4.72 -19.99 -12.64
C SER A 193 3.26 -20.40 -12.75
N SER A 194 2.58 -19.98 -13.82
CA SER A 194 1.22 -20.38 -14.19
C SER A 194 1.14 -21.86 -14.63
N GLY A 195 2.14 -22.64 -14.34
CA GLY A 195 2.14 -24.08 -14.57
C GLY A 195 2.70 -24.73 -13.34
N GLY A 196 1.88 -25.49 -12.61
CA GLY A 196 2.13 -26.48 -11.55
C GLY A 196 3.56 -26.71 -11.05
N GLY A 197 4.36 -25.70 -10.91
CA GLY A 197 5.75 -25.71 -10.47
C GLY A 197 5.84 -25.59 -8.96
N VAL A 198 6.67 -26.39 -8.39
CA VAL A 198 7.07 -26.47 -6.99
C VAL A 198 7.26 -25.07 -6.41
N ALA A 199 6.56 -24.74 -5.34
CA ALA A 199 6.79 -23.53 -4.56
C ALA A 199 8.28 -23.42 -4.21
N PRO A 200 8.86 -22.20 -4.23
CA PRO A 200 10.25 -22.01 -3.81
C PRO A 200 10.43 -22.63 -2.44
N SER A 201 11.44 -23.51 -2.33
CA SER A 201 11.74 -24.17 -1.08
C SER A 201 12.01 -23.12 0.00
N PRO A 202 11.32 -23.13 1.15
CA PRO A 202 11.63 -22.24 2.26
C PRO A 202 13.06 -22.42 2.80
N PHE A 203 13.83 -23.34 2.20
CA PHE A 203 15.19 -23.71 2.52
C PHE A 203 16.22 -23.31 1.46
N SER A 204 15.84 -22.56 0.42
CA SER A 204 16.83 -21.92 -0.45
C SER A 204 17.70 -20.98 0.39
N ASP A 205 19.00 -21.03 0.15
CA ASP A 205 19.97 -20.16 0.84
C ASP A 205 19.46 -18.72 0.75
N PRO A 206 19.15 -18.04 1.88
CA PRO A 206 18.57 -16.70 1.88
C PRO A 206 19.45 -15.64 1.20
N ILE A 207 20.67 -16.00 0.81
CA ILE A 207 21.60 -15.11 0.12
C ILE A 207 21.56 -15.31 -1.41
N THR A 208 21.01 -16.40 -1.92
CA THR A 208 21.06 -16.75 -3.36
C THR A 208 19.79 -16.42 -4.14
N GLY A 209 18.66 -16.12 -3.48
CA GLY A 209 17.38 -15.80 -4.13
C GLY A 209 16.77 -14.47 -3.65
N GLY A 210 17.53 -13.61 -2.97
CA GLY A 210 17.01 -12.41 -2.34
C GLY A 210 17.04 -11.16 -3.22
N THR A 211 16.65 -10.04 -2.63
CA THR A 211 16.72 -8.70 -3.24
C THR A 211 18.17 -8.23 -3.34
N LYS A 212 18.46 -7.45 -4.39
CA LYS A 212 19.78 -6.89 -4.67
C LYS A 212 19.67 -5.39 -4.91
N TYR A 213 20.52 -4.62 -4.27
CA TYR A 213 20.56 -3.15 -4.36
C TYR A 213 21.91 -2.71 -4.87
N VAL A 214 21.92 -1.99 -5.99
CA VAL A 214 23.16 -1.52 -6.62
C VAL A 214 23.22 -0.01 -6.54
N LEU A 215 24.24 0.51 -5.85
CA LEU A 215 24.52 1.94 -5.83
C LEU A 215 25.33 2.30 -7.08
N VAL A 216 24.88 3.31 -7.81
CA VAL A 216 25.46 3.76 -9.07
C VAL A 216 25.84 5.23 -8.98
N ASP A 217 27.01 5.56 -9.53
CA ASP A 217 27.45 6.93 -9.81
C ASP A 217 27.05 7.28 -11.24
N LEU A 218 26.32 8.38 -11.41
CA LEU A 218 25.84 8.91 -12.67
C LEU A 218 26.62 10.14 -13.17
N SER A 219 27.65 10.58 -12.43
CA SER A 219 28.45 11.78 -12.74
C SER A 219 29.39 11.58 -13.93
N GLY A 220 28.89 11.28 -15.10
CA GLY A 220 29.66 10.95 -16.29
C GLY A 220 29.28 9.57 -16.81
N SER A 221 30.27 8.74 -17.20
CA SER A 221 29.96 7.34 -17.54
C SER A 221 29.49 6.59 -16.30
N PRO A 222 28.26 6.06 -16.27
CA PRO A 222 27.74 5.38 -15.11
C PRO A 222 28.60 4.21 -14.64
N LYS A 223 28.82 4.09 -13.34
CA LYS A 223 29.58 2.99 -12.74
C LYS A 223 28.93 2.51 -11.44
N ALA A 224 28.96 1.21 -11.22
CA ALA A 224 28.53 0.64 -9.94
C ALA A 224 29.56 0.96 -8.85
N LEU A 225 29.10 1.58 -7.77
CA LEU A 225 29.91 1.88 -6.59
C LEU A 225 29.92 0.74 -5.57
N GLY A 226 28.93 -0.15 -5.65
CA GLY A 226 28.82 -1.31 -4.80
C GLY A 226 27.45 -1.95 -4.85
N THR A 227 27.34 -3.06 -4.12
CA THR A 227 26.09 -3.82 -4.03
C THR A 227 25.79 -4.21 -2.59
N LEU A 228 24.57 -4.02 -2.16
CA LEU A 228 23.99 -4.56 -0.92
C LEU A 228 23.08 -5.74 -1.27
N THR A 229 23.32 -6.88 -0.63
CA THR A 229 22.48 -8.09 -0.75
C THR A 229 22.06 -8.52 0.66
N PRO A 230 20.90 -8.11 1.15
CA PRO A 230 20.38 -8.50 2.44
C PRO A 230 19.59 -9.80 2.34
N SER A 231 19.45 -10.51 3.46
CA SER A 231 18.44 -11.56 3.61
C SER A 231 17.08 -10.95 3.92
N GLY A 232 16.04 -11.51 3.32
CA GLY A 232 14.65 -11.07 3.52
C GLY A 232 14.00 -10.50 2.27
N ASP A 233 12.68 -10.33 2.37
CA ASP A 233 11.84 -9.85 1.29
C ASP A 233 11.75 -8.33 1.32
N TYR A 234 11.79 -7.72 0.15
CA TYR A 234 11.55 -6.29 -0.02
C TYR A 234 10.11 -5.92 0.35
N VAL A 235 9.96 -4.96 1.24
CA VAL A 235 8.65 -4.37 1.55
C VAL A 235 8.48 -3.07 0.78
N ASP A 236 9.36 -2.08 1.04
CA ASP A 236 9.31 -0.79 0.38
C ASP A 236 10.57 0.04 0.66
N ALA A 237 10.74 1.20 -0.02
CA ALA A 237 11.82 2.14 0.25
C ALA A 237 11.33 3.59 0.14
N ARG A 238 12.00 4.48 0.84
CA ARG A 238 11.77 5.94 0.78
C ARG A 238 13.11 6.66 0.74
N LEU A 239 13.21 7.64 -0.14
CA LEU A 239 14.34 8.57 -0.20
C LEU A 239 13.91 9.93 0.35
N VAL A 240 14.61 10.38 1.39
CA VAL A 240 14.43 11.71 1.98
C VAL A 240 15.79 12.40 2.03
N GLY A 241 15.95 13.50 1.30
CA GLY A 241 17.26 14.08 1.04
C GLY A 241 18.17 13.05 0.37
N SER A 242 19.41 12.89 0.88
CA SER A 242 20.34 11.87 0.37
C SER A 242 20.15 10.47 0.97
N THR A 243 19.24 10.28 1.90
CA THR A 243 19.15 9.04 2.68
C THR A 243 17.97 8.17 2.26
N VAL A 244 18.27 6.96 1.76
CA VAL A 244 17.28 5.91 1.51
C VAL A 244 16.98 5.17 2.82
N ARG A 245 15.70 4.96 3.09
CA ARG A 245 15.19 4.05 4.12
C ARG A 245 14.57 2.85 3.43
N LEU A 246 15.29 1.74 3.46
CA LEU A 246 14.90 0.49 2.82
C LEU A 246 14.32 -0.44 3.88
N VAL A 247 13.07 -0.86 3.72
CA VAL A 247 12.36 -1.75 4.66
C VAL A 247 12.32 -3.15 4.10
N LEU A 248 12.83 -4.11 4.88
CA LEU A 248 12.78 -5.52 4.53
C LEU A 248 12.14 -6.32 5.67
N ARG A 249 11.49 -7.41 5.29
CA ARG A 249 10.96 -8.42 6.20
C ARG A 249 11.77 -9.70 6.05
N SER A 250 12.33 -10.20 7.15
CA SER A 250 13.08 -11.44 7.16
C SER A 250 12.42 -12.49 8.06
N GLN A 251 12.40 -13.73 7.57
CA GLN A 251 11.99 -14.90 8.32
C GLN A 251 13.20 -15.55 8.99
N PRO A 252 13.05 -16.22 10.14
CA PRO A 252 14.16 -16.99 10.72
C PRO A 252 14.54 -18.15 9.81
N ASN A 253 15.84 -18.33 9.59
CA ASN A 253 16.38 -19.45 8.83
C ASN A 253 16.54 -20.68 9.75
N LEU A 254 15.46 -21.44 9.92
CA LEU A 254 15.39 -22.60 10.79
C LEU A 254 15.66 -23.88 10.01
N ALA A 255 16.56 -24.73 10.53
CA ALA A 255 16.78 -26.07 10.01
C ALA A 255 15.61 -26.98 10.44
N ILE A 256 14.50 -26.94 9.70
CA ILE A 256 13.32 -27.76 9.96
C ILE A 256 13.47 -29.10 9.19
N PRO A 257 13.33 -30.25 9.86
CA PRO A 257 13.35 -31.54 9.19
C PRO A 257 12.21 -31.65 8.16
N GLN A 258 12.53 -32.08 6.95
CA GLN A 258 11.53 -32.33 5.92
C GLN A 258 10.70 -33.56 6.27
N PRO A 259 9.40 -33.59 5.99
CA PRO A 259 8.60 -34.78 6.18
C PRO A 259 9.03 -35.88 5.18
N ASP A 260 9.42 -36.99 5.69
CA ASP A 260 9.54 -38.24 4.90
C ASP A 260 8.11 -38.77 4.70
N GLY A 261 7.56 -38.70 3.54
CA GLY A 261 6.16 -38.91 3.09
C GLY A 261 5.18 -39.83 3.82
N ALA A 262 5.51 -40.32 5.02
CA ALA A 262 4.73 -41.26 5.82
C ALA A 262 4.62 -40.86 7.31
N ARG A 263 5.00 -39.63 7.68
CA ARG A 263 4.95 -39.20 9.09
C ARG A 263 3.57 -38.63 9.48
N ASP A 264 3.16 -38.99 10.71
CA ASP A 264 2.04 -38.39 11.38
C ASP A 264 2.29 -36.87 11.60
N ASP A 265 1.27 -36.04 11.33
CA ASP A 265 1.27 -34.60 11.50
C ASP A 265 1.74 -34.16 12.90
N THR A 266 1.38 -34.93 13.92
CA THR A 266 1.78 -34.69 15.31
C THR A 266 3.28 -34.79 15.50
N GLN A 267 3.92 -35.79 14.85
CA GLN A 267 5.36 -35.98 14.91
C GLN A 267 6.12 -34.87 14.19
N GLN A 268 5.62 -34.43 13.04
CA GLN A 268 6.18 -33.29 12.30
C GLN A 268 6.10 -31.99 13.11
N LEU A 269 4.97 -31.73 13.75
CA LEU A 269 4.77 -30.56 14.61
C LEU A 269 5.74 -30.59 15.81
N ALA A 270 5.92 -31.76 16.45
CA ALA A 270 6.85 -31.90 17.56
C ALA A 270 8.31 -31.66 17.14
N GLN A 271 8.71 -32.15 15.96
CA GLN A 271 10.05 -31.95 15.41
C GLN A 271 10.30 -30.49 15.04
N THR A 272 9.35 -29.83 14.42
CA THR A 272 9.41 -28.40 14.09
C THR A 272 9.54 -27.55 15.36
N SER A 273 8.71 -27.82 16.37
CA SER A 273 8.78 -27.14 17.66
C SER A 273 10.15 -27.34 18.34
N ALA A 274 10.71 -28.54 18.25
CA ALA A 274 12.03 -28.83 18.79
C ALA A 274 13.16 -28.12 18.01
N ALA A 275 13.04 -27.98 16.69
CA ALA A 275 13.97 -27.21 15.87
C ALA A 275 13.96 -25.73 16.24
N VAL A 276 12.75 -25.13 16.37
CA VAL A 276 12.56 -23.74 16.81
C VAL A 276 13.25 -23.48 18.15
N ARG A 277 12.99 -24.32 19.14
CA ARG A 277 13.57 -24.17 20.49
C ARG A 277 15.09 -24.30 20.53
N ARG A 278 15.69 -25.01 19.59
CA ARG A 278 17.14 -25.22 19.53
C ARG A 278 17.88 -24.28 18.60
N ALA A 279 17.15 -23.53 17.74
CA ALA A 279 17.75 -22.66 16.75
C ALA A 279 18.70 -21.62 17.38
N PRO A 280 19.94 -21.49 16.91
CA PRO A 280 20.89 -20.52 17.44
C PRO A 280 20.46 -19.09 17.07
N ILE A 281 21.00 -18.09 17.77
CA ILE A 281 20.69 -16.67 17.51
C ILE A 281 20.95 -16.26 16.05
N THR A 282 21.96 -16.85 15.42
CA THR A 282 22.33 -16.59 14.03
C THR A 282 21.30 -17.06 13.00
N ALA A 283 20.35 -17.91 13.41
CA ALA A 283 19.22 -18.32 12.59
C ALA A 283 18.07 -17.26 12.61
N TRP A 284 18.05 -16.39 13.60
CA TRP A 284 17.01 -15.38 13.78
C TRP A 284 17.41 -14.02 13.24
N LEU A 285 18.69 -13.66 13.30
CA LEU A 285 19.18 -12.35 12.90
C LEU A 285 19.38 -12.25 11.39
N PRO A 286 18.86 -11.19 10.74
CA PRO A 286 19.10 -10.94 9.33
C PRO A 286 20.59 -10.76 9.02
N LYS A 287 20.99 -11.27 7.87
CA LYS A 287 22.36 -11.13 7.33
C LYS A 287 22.33 -10.26 6.10
N TYR A 288 23.44 -9.62 5.80
CA TYR A 288 23.60 -8.90 4.54
C TYR A 288 25.05 -8.92 4.08
N GLN A 289 25.24 -8.86 2.78
CA GLN A 289 26.54 -8.75 2.15
C GLN A 289 26.69 -7.39 1.51
N LEU A 290 27.85 -6.82 1.67
CA LEU A 290 28.28 -5.62 0.96
C LEU A 290 29.43 -6.03 0.01
N ARG A 291 29.30 -5.67 -1.26
CA ARG A 291 30.34 -5.77 -2.26
C ARG A 291 30.74 -4.36 -2.69
N ASN A 292 31.97 -4.00 -2.53
CA ASN A 292 32.49 -2.70 -2.95
C ASN A 292 32.79 -2.66 -4.47
N ALA A 293 33.17 -1.50 -4.99
CA ALA A 293 33.50 -1.31 -6.39
C ALA A 293 34.72 -2.13 -6.87
N ASP A 294 35.65 -2.40 -5.99
CA ASP A 294 36.83 -3.27 -6.22
C ASP A 294 36.52 -4.78 -6.19
N GLY A 295 35.27 -5.14 -5.88
CA GLY A 295 34.80 -6.52 -5.79
C GLY A 295 34.97 -7.16 -4.42
N ALA A 296 35.57 -6.48 -3.43
CA ALA A 296 35.70 -7.00 -2.08
C ALA A 296 34.33 -7.21 -1.43
N VAL A 297 34.13 -8.37 -0.79
CA VAL A 297 32.88 -8.77 -0.16
C VAL A 297 33.03 -8.85 1.35
N SER A 298 32.17 -8.17 2.07
CA SER A 298 32.02 -8.29 3.52
C SER A 298 30.63 -8.79 3.88
N SER A 299 30.56 -9.79 4.78
CA SER A 299 29.29 -10.30 5.32
C SER A 299 29.08 -9.75 6.72
N ARG A 300 27.86 -9.25 6.97
CA ARG A 300 27.50 -8.67 8.26
C ARG A 300 26.18 -9.28 8.74
N THR A 301 25.98 -9.28 10.05
CA THR A 301 24.72 -9.69 10.70
C THR A 301 24.18 -8.51 11.47
N VAL A 302 22.86 -8.32 11.44
CA VAL A 302 22.21 -7.30 12.24
C VAL A 302 22.50 -7.53 13.71
N ALA A 303 22.93 -6.49 14.42
CA ALA A 303 23.26 -6.62 15.82
C ALA A 303 22.00 -6.85 16.66
N CYS A 304 22.01 -7.85 17.55
CA CYS A 304 20.86 -8.16 18.42
C CYS A 304 20.39 -6.95 19.27
N ARG A 305 21.31 -6.07 19.67
CA ARG A 305 21.00 -4.85 20.42
C ARG A 305 20.28 -3.78 19.59
N SER A 306 20.22 -3.91 18.25
CA SER A 306 19.45 -3.04 17.37
C SER A 306 18.05 -3.60 17.09
N VAL A 307 17.67 -4.70 17.73
CA VAL A 307 16.35 -5.32 17.64
C VAL A 307 15.51 -4.91 18.84
N SER A 308 14.33 -4.39 18.57
CA SER A 308 13.30 -4.09 19.58
C SER A 308 12.05 -4.93 19.31
N HIS A 309 11.13 -5.02 20.26
CA HIS A 309 9.86 -5.72 20.09
C HIS A 309 8.70 -4.92 20.67
N PRO A 310 7.46 -5.04 20.15
CA PRO A 310 6.27 -4.57 20.82
C PRO A 310 6.04 -5.35 22.13
N ALA A 311 5.35 -4.75 23.10
CA ALA A 311 4.99 -5.44 24.34
C ALA A 311 4.15 -6.69 24.07
N ASP A 312 3.26 -6.61 23.06
CA ASP A 312 2.46 -7.72 22.54
C ASP A 312 3.02 -8.14 21.18
N TYR A 313 4.00 -9.05 21.21
CA TYR A 313 4.64 -9.56 20.00
C TYR A 313 3.69 -10.46 19.20
N THR A 314 3.60 -10.26 17.89
CA THR A 314 2.61 -10.93 17.04
C THR A 314 3.17 -11.85 15.95
N GLY A 315 4.49 -11.93 15.74
CA GLY A 315 5.02 -12.74 14.64
C GLY A 315 6.41 -13.32 14.91
N ALA A 316 6.92 -14.14 13.98
CA ALA A 316 8.29 -14.67 13.99
C ALA A 316 9.23 -13.89 13.03
N SER A 317 8.73 -12.91 12.34
CA SER A 317 9.46 -12.08 11.38
C SER A 317 10.23 -10.96 12.06
N LEU A 318 11.31 -10.51 11.42
CA LEU A 318 11.98 -9.28 11.76
C LEU A 318 11.82 -8.29 10.61
N LEU A 319 11.26 -7.11 10.89
CA LEU A 319 11.34 -5.95 10.02
C LEU A 319 12.67 -5.25 10.26
N THR A 320 13.41 -5.01 9.19
CA THR A 320 14.68 -4.29 9.27
C THR A 320 14.67 -3.07 8.36
N ILE A 321 14.96 -1.92 8.93
CA ILE A 321 15.12 -0.67 8.19
C ILE A 321 16.63 -0.49 7.97
N TYR A 322 17.05 -0.56 6.72
CA TYR A 322 18.41 -0.20 6.29
C TYR A 322 18.42 1.28 5.92
N SER A 323 19.28 2.04 6.51
CA SER A 323 19.52 3.45 6.14
C SER A 323 20.81 3.54 5.34
N ILE A 324 20.72 4.13 4.14
CA ILE A 324 21.82 4.25 3.19
C ILE A 324 21.91 5.71 2.78
N ASP A 325 23.00 6.37 3.08
CA ASP A 325 23.29 7.69 2.52
C ASP A 325 23.92 7.51 1.14
N LEU A 326 23.23 7.93 0.10
CA LEU A 326 23.65 7.77 -1.29
C LEU A 326 24.97 8.53 -1.58
N ALA A 327 25.20 9.66 -0.90
CA ALA A 327 26.42 10.44 -1.06
C ALA A 327 27.62 9.79 -0.35
N ALA A 328 27.40 9.21 0.84
CA ALA A 328 28.46 8.56 1.62
C ALA A 328 28.74 7.11 1.16
N GLY A 329 27.85 6.50 0.38
CA GLY A 329 28.03 5.16 -0.15
C GLY A 329 27.57 4.04 0.80
N LEU A 330 27.79 2.78 0.38
CA LEU A 330 27.31 1.61 1.12
C LEU A 330 28.02 1.36 2.46
N ASP A 331 29.16 1.97 2.70
CA ASP A 331 29.82 1.88 4.01
C ASP A 331 29.03 2.60 5.11
N SER A 332 28.14 3.53 4.74
CA SER A 332 27.23 4.25 5.63
C SER A 332 26.05 3.43 6.13
N VAL A 333 25.86 2.20 5.62
CA VAL A 333 24.70 1.36 5.95
C VAL A 333 24.58 1.14 7.45
N SER A 334 23.45 1.55 7.99
CA SER A 334 23.05 1.29 9.37
C SER A 334 21.69 0.57 9.41
N THR A 335 21.43 -0.17 10.47
CA THR A 335 20.21 -1.00 10.59
C THR A 335 19.51 -0.79 11.91
N VAL A 336 18.17 -0.73 11.86
CA VAL A 336 17.28 -0.83 13.01
C VAL A 336 16.28 -1.94 12.70
N SER A 337 16.07 -2.85 13.65
CA SER A 337 15.13 -3.94 13.46
C SER A 337 14.09 -3.97 14.54
N LEU A 338 12.92 -4.49 14.18
CA LEU A 338 11.87 -4.77 15.13
C LEU A 338 11.28 -6.17 14.92
N ALA A 339 11.04 -6.88 16.01
CA ALA A 339 10.34 -8.15 15.99
C ALA A 339 8.85 -7.87 15.76
N ALA A 340 8.47 -7.73 14.52
CA ALA A 340 7.11 -7.49 14.05
C ALA A 340 7.00 -7.85 12.58
N ASP A 341 5.78 -8.01 12.10
CA ASP A 341 5.46 -8.01 10.67
C ASP A 341 5.15 -6.59 10.18
N GLY A 342 5.23 -6.38 8.87
CA GLY A 342 4.84 -5.14 8.23
C GLY A 342 4.78 -5.33 6.72
N ASP A 343 3.77 -4.73 6.12
CA ASP A 343 3.46 -4.83 4.70
C ASP A 343 3.22 -3.47 4.05
N THR A 344 2.96 -2.44 4.86
CA THR A 344 2.63 -1.10 4.39
C THR A 344 3.59 -0.08 4.98
N VAL A 345 4.25 0.68 4.11
CA VAL A 345 5.18 1.75 4.48
C VAL A 345 4.63 3.10 4.01
N TYR A 346 4.52 4.04 4.94
CA TYR A 346 4.15 5.42 4.66
C TYR A 346 5.23 6.34 5.23
N ALA A 347 5.63 7.36 4.50
CA ALA A 347 6.61 8.32 4.98
C ALA A 347 6.23 9.77 4.69
N THR A 348 6.74 10.65 5.54
CA THR A 348 6.87 12.07 5.31
C THR A 348 8.36 12.43 5.29
N THR A 349 8.70 13.68 5.11
CA THR A 349 10.10 14.14 5.20
C THR A 349 10.72 13.97 6.59
N SER A 350 9.93 13.70 7.63
CA SER A 350 10.39 13.57 9.01
C SER A 350 9.98 12.30 9.72
N SER A 351 9.01 11.57 9.19
CA SER A 351 8.45 10.38 9.83
C SER A 351 8.38 9.22 8.86
N LEU A 352 8.70 8.02 9.37
CA LEU A 352 8.45 6.75 8.68
C LEU A 352 7.48 5.94 9.52
N TYR A 353 6.38 5.50 8.91
CA TYR A 353 5.39 4.63 9.50
C TYR A 353 5.45 3.27 8.83
N ILE A 354 5.49 2.22 9.63
CA ILE A 354 5.37 0.85 9.14
C ILE A 354 4.14 0.25 9.79
N ALA A 355 3.20 -0.19 8.98
CA ALA A 355 1.99 -0.82 9.43
C ALA A 355 1.99 -2.31 9.10
N SER A 356 1.43 -3.12 10.00
CA SER A 356 1.26 -4.54 9.82
C SER A 356 -0.19 -4.93 9.99
N ASN A 357 -0.63 -5.89 9.20
CA ASN A 357 -1.90 -6.56 9.40
C ASN A 357 -1.65 -8.02 9.80
N PRO A 358 -1.55 -8.32 11.11
CA PRO A 358 -1.10 -9.62 11.59
C PRO A 358 -2.04 -10.79 11.25
N GLN A 359 -3.16 -10.55 10.61
CA GLN A 359 -4.19 -11.57 10.39
C GLN A 359 -4.18 -12.24 9.03
N TRP A 360 -3.32 -11.84 8.13
CA TRP A 360 -3.09 -12.59 6.89
C TRP A 360 -2.79 -14.08 7.15
N TRP A 361 -2.29 -14.38 8.32
CA TRP A 361 -1.82 -15.69 8.77
C TRP A 361 -2.93 -16.63 9.25
N TYR A 362 -4.12 -16.10 9.57
CA TYR A 362 -5.24 -16.88 10.11
C TYR A 362 -6.33 -17.20 9.10
N ALA A 363 -6.15 -16.87 7.82
CA ALA A 363 -7.05 -17.38 6.79
C ALA A 363 -6.99 -18.93 6.83
N PRO A 364 -8.06 -19.61 7.22
CA PRO A 364 -8.04 -21.07 7.23
C PRO A 364 -7.81 -21.53 5.80
N LEU A 365 -6.68 -22.20 5.55
CA LEU A 365 -6.48 -22.96 4.32
C LEU A 365 -7.71 -23.85 4.17
N ARG A 366 -8.57 -23.52 3.23
CA ARG A 366 -9.59 -24.44 2.76
C ARG A 366 -8.83 -25.56 2.05
N LEU A 367 -8.42 -26.59 2.80
CA LEU A 367 -8.04 -27.84 2.20
C LEU A 367 -9.23 -28.25 1.32
N PRO A 368 -9.01 -28.67 0.07
CA PRO A 368 -10.08 -29.22 -0.74
C PRO A 368 -10.72 -30.34 0.07
N MET A 369 -11.98 -30.17 0.43
CA MET A 369 -12.74 -31.23 1.10
C MET A 369 -12.74 -32.40 0.13
N VAL A 370 -11.97 -33.41 0.41
CA VAL A 370 -12.18 -34.73 -0.21
C VAL A 370 -13.62 -35.10 0.16
N ALA A 371 -14.46 -35.22 -0.84
CA ALA A 371 -15.85 -35.59 -0.64
C ALA A 371 -15.90 -36.84 0.25
N PRO A 372 -16.62 -36.81 1.39
CA PRO A 372 -16.65 -37.98 2.25
C PRO A 372 -17.37 -39.12 1.49
N ASN A 373 -16.68 -40.24 1.42
CA ASN A 373 -17.24 -41.47 0.96
C ASN A 373 -18.50 -41.77 1.80
N ARG A 374 -19.64 -42.05 1.16
CA ARG A 374 -20.90 -42.32 1.84
C ARG A 374 -20.76 -43.52 2.80
N GLY A 375 -20.70 -43.24 4.10
CA GLY A 375 -20.69 -44.30 5.09
C GLY A 375 -20.08 -44.01 6.45
N SER A 376 -19.91 -42.80 6.91
CA SER A 376 -19.32 -42.50 8.22
C SER A 376 -20.27 -41.71 9.14
N SER A 377 -20.24 -42.13 10.40
CA SER A 377 -20.94 -41.69 11.59
C SER A 377 -21.00 -40.18 11.82
N PRO A 378 -21.89 -39.66 12.68
CA PRO A 378 -22.09 -38.23 12.89
C PRO A 378 -20.80 -37.58 13.44
N VAL A 379 -20.31 -36.59 12.68
CA VAL A 379 -19.16 -35.78 13.05
C VAL A 379 -19.50 -34.92 14.26
N ALA A 380 -18.70 -35.01 15.31
CA ALA A 380 -18.79 -34.14 16.47
C ALA A 380 -18.75 -32.66 16.02
N PRO A 381 -19.45 -31.73 16.71
CA PRO A 381 -19.46 -30.31 16.35
C PRO A 381 -18.04 -29.78 16.37
N GLN A 382 -17.53 -29.42 15.20
CA GLN A 382 -16.24 -28.77 15.08
C GLN A 382 -16.32 -27.41 15.74
N VAL A 383 -15.58 -27.24 16.85
CA VAL A 383 -15.38 -25.93 17.46
C VAL A 383 -14.65 -25.07 16.39
N ARG A 384 -15.38 -24.14 15.78
CA ARG A 384 -14.76 -23.17 14.85
C ARG A 384 -13.75 -22.36 15.66
N PRO A 385 -12.46 -22.35 15.29
CA PRO A 385 -11.52 -21.49 15.97
C PRO A 385 -12.02 -20.04 15.88
N ARG A 386 -12.05 -19.36 17.01
CA ARG A 386 -12.41 -17.94 17.07
C ARG A 386 -11.32 -17.17 16.32
N VAL A 387 -11.65 -16.65 15.14
CA VAL A 387 -10.74 -15.77 14.40
C VAL A 387 -10.51 -14.53 15.27
N PRO A 388 -9.25 -14.17 15.59
CA PRO A 388 -8.98 -12.96 16.35
C PRO A 388 -9.54 -11.73 15.65
N ALA A 389 -9.89 -10.67 16.40
CA ALA A 389 -10.37 -9.43 15.82
C ALA A 389 -9.30 -8.81 14.90
N GLN A 390 -9.70 -8.33 13.72
CA GLN A 390 -8.76 -7.71 12.78
C GLN A 390 -8.19 -6.41 13.37
N GLN A 391 -6.87 -6.29 13.37
CA GLN A 391 -6.16 -5.14 13.91
C GLN A 391 -5.01 -4.77 12.97
N THR A 392 -4.70 -3.47 12.90
CA THR A 392 -3.49 -2.96 12.27
C THR A 392 -2.59 -2.36 13.34
N GLN A 393 -1.38 -2.89 13.45
CA GLN A 393 -0.33 -2.31 14.28
C GLN A 393 0.48 -1.31 13.47
N ILE A 394 0.83 -0.18 14.06
CA ILE A 394 1.54 0.91 13.40
C ILE A 394 2.75 1.28 14.26
N HIS A 395 3.92 1.36 13.63
CA HIS A 395 5.17 1.79 14.28
C HIS A 395 5.67 3.05 13.61
N ARG A 396 5.93 4.11 14.40
CA ARG A 396 6.47 5.38 13.92
C ARG A 396 7.94 5.51 14.27
N PHE A 397 8.71 5.95 13.28
CA PHE A 397 10.12 6.31 13.41
C PHE A 397 10.35 7.76 12.96
N ASP A 398 11.18 8.48 13.68
CA ASP A 398 11.71 9.78 13.29
C ASP A 398 12.86 9.58 12.30
N ILE A 399 12.72 10.16 11.12
CA ILE A 399 13.70 10.15 10.02
C ILE A 399 14.14 11.58 9.62
N SER A 400 13.86 12.57 10.43
CA SER A 400 14.19 13.97 10.19
C SER A 400 15.71 14.23 10.06
N ARG A 401 16.54 13.25 10.43
CA ARG A 401 17.99 13.30 10.31
C ARG A 401 18.53 12.13 9.48
N PRO A 402 19.65 12.31 8.77
CA PRO A 402 20.38 11.20 8.17
C PRO A 402 20.79 10.14 9.22
N GLY A 403 21.06 8.92 8.77
CA GLY A 403 21.48 7.81 9.62
C GLY A 403 20.30 6.93 10.10
N PRO A 404 20.49 6.13 11.17
CA PRO A 404 19.47 5.17 11.61
C PRO A 404 18.21 5.89 12.11
N PRO A 405 17.01 5.39 11.75
CA PRO A 405 15.76 5.97 12.20
C PRO A 405 15.60 5.79 13.71
N ARG A 406 15.02 6.78 14.37
CA ARG A 406 14.78 6.73 15.81
C ARG A 406 13.32 6.35 16.07
N TYR A 407 13.10 5.27 16.80
CA TYR A 407 11.75 4.88 17.23
C TYR A 407 11.07 6.01 18.04
N VAL A 408 9.79 6.25 17.74
CA VAL A 408 8.95 7.25 18.42
C VAL A 408 7.85 6.58 19.22
N ALA A 409 6.98 5.84 18.56
CA ALA A 409 5.81 5.25 19.20
C ALA A 409 5.27 4.05 18.38
N SER A 410 4.46 3.23 19.04
CA SER A 410 3.59 2.24 18.39
C SER A 410 2.16 2.40 18.86
N GLY A 411 1.22 2.03 18.01
CA GLY A 411 -0.21 2.03 18.30
C GLY A 411 -0.91 0.99 17.46
N GLU A 412 -2.19 0.77 17.75
CA GLU A 412 -3.02 -0.15 16.98
C GLU A 412 -4.41 0.43 16.75
N VAL A 413 -5.05 0.00 15.68
CA VAL A 413 -6.44 0.30 15.33
C VAL A 413 -7.12 -0.97 14.85
N ALA A 414 -8.45 -1.03 14.97
CA ALA A 414 -9.21 -2.15 14.44
C ALA A 414 -9.25 -2.10 12.92
N GLY A 415 -9.32 -3.27 12.28
CA GLY A 415 -9.42 -3.41 10.83
C GLY A 415 -8.06 -3.48 10.13
N ARG A 416 -8.12 -3.53 8.81
CA ARG A 416 -6.97 -3.62 7.90
C ARG A 416 -6.87 -2.37 7.02
N LEU A 417 -5.67 -1.97 6.68
CA LEU A 417 -5.41 -0.92 5.69
C LEU A 417 -5.67 -1.43 4.27
N LEU A 418 -6.09 -0.53 3.38
CA LEU A 418 -6.07 -0.79 1.95
C LEU A 418 -4.64 -0.75 1.40
N ASN A 419 -3.93 0.33 1.67
CA ASN A 419 -2.56 0.63 1.26
C ASN A 419 -2.06 1.86 2.03
N GLN A 420 -0.93 2.44 1.64
CA GLN A 420 -0.36 3.62 2.31
C GLN A 420 -1.24 4.89 2.26
N TYR A 421 -2.14 5.04 1.27
CA TYR A 421 -3.09 6.18 1.23
C TYR A 421 -4.09 6.17 2.37
N ALA A 422 -4.28 5.00 2.98
CA ALA A 422 -5.06 4.88 4.20
C ALA A 422 -4.39 5.52 5.43
N LEU A 423 -3.14 5.99 5.30
CA LEU A 423 -2.37 6.67 6.34
C LEU A 423 -2.10 8.13 5.95
N SER A 424 -2.13 9.06 6.89
CA SER A 424 -1.74 10.45 6.65
C SER A 424 -1.32 11.16 7.93
N ASP A 425 -0.06 11.59 8.02
CA ASP A 425 0.46 12.47 9.08
C ASP A 425 0.19 13.93 8.73
N TYR A 426 -0.60 14.61 9.55
CA TYR A 426 -0.95 16.00 9.34
C TYR A 426 -1.20 16.72 10.67
N ALA A 427 -0.60 17.88 10.85
CA ALA A 427 -0.79 18.75 12.00
C ALA A 427 -0.60 18.05 13.36
N GLY A 428 0.36 17.09 13.45
CA GLY A 428 0.67 16.35 14.68
C GLY A 428 -0.25 15.16 14.96
N TYR A 429 -1.06 14.75 13.98
CA TYR A 429 -1.95 13.60 14.07
C TYR A 429 -1.76 12.66 12.90
N LEU A 430 -1.79 11.35 13.17
CA LEU A 430 -1.87 10.31 12.16
C LEU A 430 -3.34 9.92 11.96
N ARG A 431 -3.81 10.04 10.74
CA ARG A 431 -5.14 9.58 10.33
C ARG A 431 -5.00 8.22 9.67
N VAL A 432 -5.90 7.30 10.03
CA VAL A 432 -5.83 5.89 9.61
C VAL A 432 -7.22 5.44 9.18
N ALA A 433 -7.37 5.03 7.92
CA ALA A 433 -8.61 4.46 7.40
C ALA A 433 -8.49 2.95 7.30
N THR A 434 -9.44 2.21 7.84
CA THR A 434 -9.43 0.74 7.85
C THR A 434 -10.78 0.16 7.47
N THR A 435 -10.77 -1.11 7.05
CA THR A 435 -11.97 -1.95 6.90
C THR A 435 -11.87 -3.13 7.83
N THR A 436 -12.95 -3.39 8.60
CA THR A 436 -13.17 -4.60 9.39
C THR A 436 -14.11 -5.54 8.65
N GLY A 437 -14.12 -6.85 8.98
CA GLY A 437 -15.01 -7.84 8.41
C GLY A 437 -14.28 -9.00 7.74
N ASP A 438 -15.02 -9.99 7.23
CA ASP A 438 -14.45 -11.20 6.65
C ASP A 438 -13.94 -10.93 5.22
N ALA A 439 -12.63 -10.90 5.07
CA ALA A 439 -11.98 -10.70 3.76
C ALA A 439 -12.29 -11.81 2.74
N LEU A 440 -12.70 -13.00 3.20
CA LEU A 440 -13.05 -14.12 2.34
C LEU A 440 -14.52 -14.10 1.90
N ALA A 441 -15.36 -13.35 2.58
CA ALA A 441 -16.76 -13.16 2.19
C ALA A 441 -16.91 -12.23 0.97
N ASP A 442 -15.90 -11.44 0.69
CA ASP A 442 -15.90 -10.39 -0.33
C ASP A 442 -15.33 -10.85 -1.70
N GLU A 443 -14.98 -12.15 -1.85
CA GLU A 443 -14.54 -12.68 -3.16
C GLU A 443 -15.73 -12.69 -4.16
N PRO A 444 -15.53 -12.16 -5.37
CA PRO A 444 -16.56 -12.20 -6.42
C PRO A 444 -16.96 -13.63 -6.74
N GLY A 445 -18.21 -13.99 -6.44
CA GLY A 445 -18.77 -15.34 -6.65
C GLY A 445 -19.03 -16.15 -5.39
N SER A 446 -18.73 -15.64 -4.20
CA SER A 446 -19.11 -16.26 -2.92
C SER A 446 -20.61 -16.00 -2.64
N SER A 447 -21.46 -16.93 -3.02
CA SER A 447 -22.94 -16.77 -2.99
C SER A 447 -23.60 -16.87 -1.61
N ASN A 448 -22.84 -17.09 -0.52
CA ASN A 448 -23.42 -17.43 0.79
C ASN A 448 -22.87 -16.66 2.01
N ALA A 449 -22.03 -15.67 1.84
CA ALA A 449 -21.53 -14.89 2.96
C ALA A 449 -22.20 -13.50 2.96
N VAL A 450 -22.98 -13.23 3.99
CA VAL A 450 -23.42 -11.85 4.27
C VAL A 450 -22.16 -11.10 4.72
N SER A 451 -21.69 -10.16 3.90
CA SER A 451 -20.58 -9.29 4.27
C SER A 451 -20.95 -8.55 5.58
N THR A 452 -20.09 -8.67 6.57
CA THR A 452 -20.19 -7.92 7.83
C THR A 452 -19.18 -6.77 7.86
N SER A 453 -18.62 -6.40 6.70
CA SER A 453 -17.60 -5.37 6.60
C SER A 453 -18.15 -4.00 6.98
N SER A 454 -17.32 -3.22 7.64
CA SER A 454 -17.53 -1.81 7.96
C SER A 454 -16.19 -1.10 7.93
N SER A 455 -16.20 0.16 7.54
CA SER A 455 -14.98 0.95 7.46
C SER A 455 -15.00 2.08 8.48
N SER A 456 -13.80 2.41 9.00
CA SER A 456 -13.61 3.41 10.04
C SER A 456 -12.43 4.30 9.72
N VAL A 457 -12.44 5.52 10.26
CA VAL A 457 -11.30 6.44 10.24
C VAL A 457 -10.92 6.78 11.69
N TYR A 458 -9.68 6.46 12.05
CA TYR A 458 -9.09 6.77 13.34
C TYR A 458 -8.20 7.99 13.23
N VAL A 459 -8.15 8.78 14.30
CA VAL A 459 -7.20 9.88 14.47
C VAL A 459 -6.36 9.58 15.70
N LEU A 460 -5.05 9.47 15.49
CA LEU A 460 -4.07 9.16 16.53
C LEU A 460 -3.15 10.37 16.74
N ARG A 461 -2.70 10.62 17.95
CA ARG A 461 -1.60 11.56 18.18
C ARG A 461 -0.33 11.03 17.51
N ALA A 462 0.34 11.82 16.71
CA ALA A 462 1.53 11.36 15.99
C ALA A 462 2.70 11.01 16.93
N ASP A 463 2.85 11.73 18.05
CA ASP A 463 3.93 11.54 19.03
C ASP A 463 3.81 10.26 19.87
N THR A 464 2.61 9.76 20.09
CA THR A 464 2.33 8.63 20.99
C THR A 464 1.56 7.49 20.33
N LEU A 465 0.99 7.73 19.15
CA LEU A 465 0.04 6.87 18.44
C LEU A 465 -1.18 6.45 19.29
N THR A 466 -1.52 7.25 20.30
CA THR A 466 -2.76 7.07 21.07
C THR A 466 -3.95 7.62 20.31
N LYS A 467 -5.05 6.88 20.28
CA LYS A 467 -6.31 7.27 19.63
C LYS A 467 -6.93 8.48 20.36
N VAL A 468 -7.31 9.50 19.58
CA VAL A 468 -7.99 10.72 20.07
C VAL A 468 -9.38 10.88 19.48
N GLY A 469 -9.64 10.31 18.31
CA GLY A 469 -10.92 10.35 17.63
C GLY A 469 -11.14 9.14 16.75
N GLU A 470 -12.41 8.89 16.43
CA GLU A 470 -12.85 7.75 15.63
C GLU A 470 -14.15 8.11 14.91
N LEU A 471 -14.24 7.72 13.65
CA LEU A 471 -15.44 7.80 12.83
C LEU A 471 -15.72 6.42 12.28
N ASP A 472 -16.80 5.80 12.71
CA ASP A 472 -17.24 4.47 12.31
C ASP A 472 -18.38 4.50 11.31
N GLY A 473 -18.72 3.33 10.75
CA GLY A 473 -19.92 3.13 9.95
C GLY A 473 -19.83 3.65 8.53
N LEU A 474 -18.62 3.84 7.99
CA LEU A 474 -18.45 4.15 6.58
C LEU A 474 -18.71 2.91 5.73
N GLY A 475 -19.75 2.94 4.88
CA GLY A 475 -20.10 1.86 3.96
C GLY A 475 -20.39 0.54 4.69
N GLU A 476 -21.53 0.41 5.35
CA GLU A 476 -21.98 -0.87 5.90
C GLU A 476 -22.05 -1.94 4.82
N ARG A 477 -21.43 -3.10 5.06
CA ARG A 477 -21.27 -4.21 4.11
C ARG A 477 -20.41 -3.86 2.89
N GLN A 478 -19.67 -2.77 2.95
CA GLN A 478 -18.77 -2.30 1.91
C GLN A 478 -17.34 -2.32 2.42
N ARG A 479 -16.36 -2.33 1.53
CA ARG A 479 -14.96 -2.16 1.84
C ARG A 479 -14.43 -0.88 1.20
N ILE A 480 -13.34 -0.36 1.73
CA ILE A 480 -12.64 0.78 1.16
C ILE A 480 -11.97 0.35 -0.16
N TYR A 481 -12.16 1.15 -1.21
CA TYR A 481 -11.52 1.02 -2.52
C TYR A 481 -10.52 2.15 -2.79
N ALA A 482 -10.77 3.34 -2.27
CA ALA A 482 -9.81 4.43 -2.32
C ALA A 482 -9.89 5.30 -1.06
N VAL A 483 -8.74 5.85 -0.68
CA VAL A 483 -8.63 6.86 0.37
C VAL A 483 -7.72 7.98 -0.13
N ARG A 484 -8.07 9.22 0.18
CA ARG A 484 -7.20 10.38 0.00
C ARG A 484 -7.39 11.37 1.12
N PHE A 485 -6.31 11.75 1.78
CA PHE A 485 -6.33 12.84 2.75
C PHE A 485 -5.67 14.08 2.15
N ILE A 486 -6.31 15.24 2.30
CA ILE A 486 -5.81 16.53 1.81
C ILE A 486 -6.04 17.59 2.89
N GLY A 487 -4.97 18.10 3.47
CA GLY A 487 -5.09 19.04 4.58
C GLY A 487 -5.95 18.47 5.71
N ALA A 488 -6.96 19.18 6.14
CA ALA A 488 -7.87 18.77 7.22
C ALA A 488 -9.11 17.98 6.72
N LEU A 489 -9.10 17.52 5.48
CA LEU A 489 -10.18 16.75 4.88
C LEU A 489 -9.73 15.33 4.54
N GLY A 490 -10.68 14.39 4.53
CA GLY A 490 -10.51 13.04 4.04
C GLY A 490 -11.55 12.72 2.97
N TYR A 491 -11.17 11.87 2.04
CA TYR A 491 -12.02 11.35 0.97
C TYR A 491 -11.92 9.83 0.99
N VAL A 492 -13.05 9.17 1.13
CA VAL A 492 -13.11 7.70 1.21
C VAL A 492 -14.15 7.20 0.22
N VAL A 493 -13.74 6.26 -0.63
CA VAL A 493 -14.63 5.54 -1.52
C VAL A 493 -14.79 4.14 -0.97
N THR A 494 -16.05 3.72 -0.78
CA THR A 494 -16.39 2.34 -0.41
C THR A 494 -17.26 1.73 -1.51
N PHE A 495 -17.26 0.42 -1.69
CA PHE A 495 -18.00 -0.25 -2.75
C PHE A 495 -18.54 -1.62 -2.38
N GLN A 496 -19.76 -1.89 -2.83
CA GLN A 496 -20.35 -3.21 -2.99
C GLN A 496 -21.19 -3.31 -4.29
N GLN A 497 -22.04 -2.35 -4.56
CA GLN A 497 -22.88 -2.26 -5.77
C GLN A 497 -23.09 -0.80 -6.24
N MET A 498 -23.08 0.15 -5.34
CA MET A 498 -23.07 1.60 -5.58
C MET A 498 -22.04 2.26 -4.68
N ASP A 499 -21.35 3.27 -5.19
CA ASP A 499 -20.26 3.93 -4.51
C ASP A 499 -20.69 5.23 -3.84
N PRO A 500 -20.62 5.33 -2.54
CA PRO A 500 -20.50 6.62 -1.92
C PRO A 500 -19.04 7.09 -1.92
N LEU A 501 -18.80 8.29 -2.46
CA LEU A 501 -17.64 9.10 -2.11
C LEU A 501 -17.99 9.89 -0.85
N TYR A 502 -17.41 9.52 0.27
CA TYR A 502 -17.51 10.26 1.52
C TYR A 502 -16.48 11.39 1.54
N THR A 503 -16.92 12.59 1.92
CA THR A 503 -16.03 13.68 2.32
C THR A 503 -16.06 13.80 3.84
N LEU A 504 -14.88 13.80 4.45
CA LEU A 504 -14.70 13.79 5.90
C LEU A 504 -14.14 15.12 6.38
N ASP A 505 -14.72 15.65 7.44
CA ASP A 505 -14.18 16.80 8.18
C ASP A 505 -13.33 16.30 9.36
N LEU A 506 -12.03 16.54 9.26
CA LEU A 506 -11.04 16.11 10.23
C LEU A 506 -10.36 17.32 10.92
N ARG A 507 -11.00 18.48 10.91
CA ARG A 507 -10.49 19.71 11.55
C ARG A 507 -10.44 19.58 13.06
N ASP A 508 -11.41 18.87 13.64
CA ASP A 508 -11.36 18.47 15.04
C ASP A 508 -10.88 17.02 15.14
N PRO A 509 -9.64 16.79 15.58
CA PRO A 509 -9.10 15.45 15.70
C PRO A 509 -9.87 14.54 16.66
N ALA A 510 -10.55 15.10 17.64
CA ALA A 510 -11.32 14.34 18.64
C ALA A 510 -12.74 13.98 18.15
N ALA A 511 -13.23 14.69 17.13
CA ALA A 511 -14.59 14.52 16.60
C ALA A 511 -14.59 14.47 15.06
N PRO A 512 -13.90 13.50 14.42
CA PRO A 512 -13.98 13.32 12.98
C PRO A 512 -15.41 12.99 12.56
N ARG A 513 -15.86 13.55 11.41
CA ARG A 513 -17.25 13.36 10.97
C ARG A 513 -17.38 13.35 9.46
N ILE A 514 -18.46 12.75 8.97
CA ILE A 514 -18.85 12.88 7.56
C ILE A 514 -19.32 14.33 7.35
N ALA A 515 -18.70 15.01 6.39
CA ALA A 515 -19.13 16.33 5.94
C ALA A 515 -20.17 16.24 4.83
N GLY A 516 -20.03 15.29 3.90
CA GLY A 516 -20.94 15.07 2.80
C GLY A 516 -20.74 13.70 2.17
N THR A 517 -21.70 13.30 1.34
CA THR A 517 -21.68 12.03 0.61
C THR A 517 -22.16 12.27 -0.82
N LEU A 518 -21.52 11.63 -1.80
CA LEU A 518 -21.91 11.64 -3.20
C LEU A 518 -22.04 10.20 -3.66
N GLU A 519 -23.25 9.78 -4.01
CA GLU A 519 -23.52 8.44 -4.57
C GLU A 519 -23.21 8.42 -6.07
N LEU A 520 -22.54 7.35 -6.52
CA LEU A 520 -22.04 7.20 -7.89
C LEU A 520 -22.33 5.79 -8.41
N SER A 521 -22.36 5.64 -9.74
CA SER A 521 -22.22 4.34 -10.41
C SER A 521 -20.75 3.98 -10.56
N GLY A 522 -20.41 2.70 -10.44
CA GLY A 522 -19.02 2.23 -10.50
C GLY A 522 -18.21 2.61 -9.27
N TYR A 523 -16.90 2.59 -9.33
CA TYR A 523 -16.02 2.97 -8.22
C TYR A 523 -14.74 3.65 -8.69
N SER A 524 -14.17 4.48 -7.82
CA SER A 524 -12.81 4.98 -7.96
C SER A 524 -11.87 4.14 -7.09
N ALA A 525 -10.87 3.51 -7.70
CA ALA A 525 -9.79 2.80 -7.00
C ALA A 525 -8.63 3.72 -6.63
N TYR A 526 -8.48 4.84 -7.34
CA TYR A 526 -7.48 5.87 -7.08
C TYR A 526 -8.09 7.26 -7.14
N LEU A 527 -7.68 8.11 -6.21
CA LEU A 527 -8.07 9.53 -6.12
C LEU A 527 -6.82 10.42 -6.20
N HIS A 528 -6.77 11.31 -7.20
CA HIS A 528 -5.68 12.26 -7.38
C HIS A 528 -6.16 13.71 -7.19
N PRO A 529 -5.49 14.54 -6.39
CA PRO A 529 -5.83 15.96 -6.28
C PRO A 529 -5.36 16.72 -7.52
N ALA A 530 -6.29 17.12 -8.39
CA ALA A 530 -6.00 18.01 -9.51
C ALA A 530 -5.80 19.46 -9.06
N SER A 531 -6.46 19.85 -7.97
CA SER A 531 -6.28 21.14 -7.30
C SER A 531 -6.73 21.04 -5.83
N ALA A 532 -6.65 22.14 -5.11
CA ALA A 532 -7.23 22.23 -3.75
C ALA A 532 -8.77 22.03 -3.71
N ARG A 533 -9.44 22.03 -4.86
CA ARG A 533 -10.90 21.99 -4.96
C ARG A 533 -11.42 20.86 -5.84
N THR A 534 -10.55 20.17 -6.56
CA THR A 534 -10.94 19.13 -7.52
C THR A 534 -10.13 17.86 -7.34
N LEU A 535 -10.80 16.71 -7.45
CA LEU A 535 -10.19 15.39 -7.45
C LEU A 535 -10.45 14.69 -8.78
N ILE A 536 -9.46 14.00 -9.30
CA ILE A 536 -9.62 13.03 -10.37
C ILE A 536 -9.79 11.66 -9.73
N GLY A 537 -10.89 10.96 -10.05
CA GLY A 537 -11.11 9.57 -9.67
C GLY A 537 -10.87 8.65 -10.85
N ILE A 538 -10.07 7.60 -10.64
CA ILE A 538 -9.78 6.56 -11.65
C ILE A 538 -10.24 5.22 -11.07
N GLY A 539 -10.99 4.47 -11.86
CA GLY A 539 -11.51 3.17 -11.44
C GLY A 539 -12.37 2.55 -12.53
N GLN A 540 -13.44 1.87 -12.15
CA GLN A 540 -14.27 1.16 -13.10
C GLN A 540 -15.73 1.60 -13.01
N GLU A 541 -16.33 1.75 -14.18
CA GLU A 541 -17.78 1.82 -14.33
C GLU A 541 -18.38 0.44 -14.08
N ALA A 542 -19.55 0.40 -13.48
CA ALA A 542 -20.25 -0.85 -13.19
C ALA A 542 -21.75 -0.76 -13.53
N THR A 543 -22.35 -1.91 -13.81
CA THR A 543 -23.81 -2.04 -13.92
C THR A 543 -24.48 -1.82 -12.56
N ALA A 544 -25.80 -1.62 -12.56
CA ALA A 544 -26.58 -1.55 -11.32
C ALA A 544 -26.47 -2.81 -10.42
N GLN A 545 -25.96 -3.93 -10.98
CA GLN A 545 -25.68 -5.18 -10.25
C GLN A 545 -24.21 -5.30 -9.83
N GLY A 546 -23.40 -4.23 -9.94
CA GLY A 546 -22.02 -4.19 -9.54
C GLY A 546 -21.02 -4.90 -10.49
N ARG A 547 -21.43 -5.26 -11.72
CA ARG A 547 -20.51 -5.88 -12.69
C ARG A 547 -19.68 -4.81 -13.40
N PRO A 548 -18.33 -4.90 -13.37
CA PRO A 548 -17.48 -3.96 -14.08
C PRO A 548 -17.75 -3.94 -15.59
N LEU A 549 -17.72 -2.75 -16.17
CA LEU A 549 -17.92 -2.50 -17.60
C LEU A 549 -16.64 -2.02 -18.30
N GLY A 550 -15.74 -1.35 -17.56
CA GLY A 550 -14.51 -0.81 -18.08
C GLY A 550 -14.06 0.43 -17.32
N LEU A 551 -13.03 1.09 -17.83
CA LEU A 551 -12.39 2.26 -17.20
C LEU A 551 -13.39 3.40 -17.03
N GLN A 552 -13.45 3.95 -15.81
CA GLN A 552 -14.13 5.18 -15.46
C GLN A 552 -13.11 6.23 -15.01
N ILE A 553 -13.26 7.46 -15.51
CA ILE A 553 -12.51 8.62 -15.06
C ILE A 553 -13.52 9.69 -14.69
N SER A 554 -13.49 10.12 -13.44
CA SER A 554 -14.40 11.14 -12.89
C SER A 554 -13.63 12.35 -12.42
N LEU A 555 -14.19 13.54 -12.62
CA LEU A 555 -13.71 14.77 -12.01
C LEU A 555 -14.72 15.21 -10.95
N PHE A 556 -14.26 15.42 -9.72
CA PHE A 556 -15.09 15.83 -8.59
C PHE A 556 -14.79 17.25 -8.15
N ASP A 557 -15.82 18.06 -7.93
CA ASP A 557 -15.74 19.30 -7.19
C ASP A 557 -15.90 18.99 -5.69
N VAL A 558 -14.86 19.26 -4.94
CA VAL A 558 -14.81 19.09 -3.49
C VAL A 558 -14.60 20.44 -2.77
N SER A 559 -14.83 21.54 -3.44
CA SER A 559 -14.71 22.90 -2.88
C SER A 559 -15.66 23.14 -1.71
N ASN A 560 -16.83 22.48 -1.73
CA ASN A 560 -17.76 22.43 -0.61
C ASN A 560 -17.85 20.99 -0.09
N PRO A 561 -17.14 20.64 1.00
CA PRO A 561 -17.14 19.29 1.53
C PRO A 561 -18.52 18.74 1.90
N SER A 562 -19.51 19.60 2.20
CA SER A 562 -20.88 19.17 2.52
C SER A 562 -21.70 18.80 1.28
N HIS A 563 -21.27 19.21 0.09
CA HIS A 563 -21.98 18.98 -1.17
C HIS A 563 -20.98 18.69 -2.28
N PRO A 564 -20.25 17.56 -2.21
CA PRO A 564 -19.36 17.14 -3.29
C PRO A 564 -20.18 16.84 -4.55
N ARG A 565 -19.64 17.14 -5.73
CA ARG A 565 -20.31 16.93 -7.01
C ARG A 565 -19.38 16.33 -8.04
N ARG A 566 -19.90 15.47 -8.91
CA ARG A 566 -19.18 15.01 -10.10
C ARG A 566 -19.35 16.02 -11.22
N LEU A 567 -18.25 16.60 -11.69
CA LEU A 567 -18.21 17.58 -12.78
C LEU A 567 -18.11 16.94 -14.16
N ALA A 568 -17.32 15.87 -14.27
CA ALA A 568 -17.14 15.12 -15.49
C ALA A 568 -17.11 13.61 -15.23
N HIS A 569 -17.52 12.85 -16.25
CA HIS A 569 -17.59 11.40 -16.22
C HIS A 569 -17.27 10.85 -17.61
N LEU A 570 -16.09 10.26 -17.75
CA LEU A 570 -15.63 9.61 -18.98
C LEU A 570 -15.60 8.10 -18.75
N VAL A 571 -16.21 7.34 -19.65
CA VAL A 571 -16.24 5.87 -19.58
C VAL A 571 -15.68 5.26 -20.87
N LYS A 572 -14.83 4.26 -20.70
CA LYS A 572 -14.24 3.45 -21.79
C LYS A 572 -14.56 1.97 -21.56
N ILE A 573 -15.53 1.46 -22.28
CA ILE A 573 -15.98 0.06 -22.17
C ILE A 573 -14.89 -0.90 -22.67
N ASN A 574 -14.69 -2.01 -21.95
CA ASN A 574 -13.66 -3.02 -22.24
C ASN A 574 -12.22 -2.45 -22.22
N VAL A 575 -12.00 -1.43 -21.42
CA VAL A 575 -10.70 -0.83 -21.16
C VAL A 575 -10.37 -0.96 -19.67
N GLN A 576 -9.13 -1.29 -19.37
CA GLN A 576 -8.60 -1.32 -18.00
C GLN A 576 -7.32 -0.49 -17.91
N THR A 577 -6.93 -0.13 -16.70
CA THR A 577 -5.69 0.60 -16.44
C THR A 577 -4.94 0.01 -15.26
N SER A 578 -3.61 0.01 -15.33
CA SER A 578 -2.76 -0.30 -14.19
C SER A 578 -2.80 0.79 -13.10
N ALA A 579 -3.25 2.01 -13.41
CA ALA A 579 -3.35 3.11 -12.45
C ALA A 579 -4.35 2.84 -11.30
N GLU A 580 -5.20 1.82 -11.40
CA GLU A 580 -6.07 1.37 -10.29
C GLU A 580 -5.28 0.70 -9.18
N SER A 581 -4.19 0.01 -9.51
CA SER A 581 -3.35 -0.75 -8.58
C SER A 581 -1.91 -0.23 -8.49
N ASP A 582 -1.48 0.56 -9.46
CA ASP A 582 -0.16 1.20 -9.54
C ASP A 582 -0.32 2.67 -9.97
N PRO A 583 -0.63 3.58 -9.03
CA PRO A 583 -0.77 5.01 -9.32
C PRO A 583 0.49 5.72 -9.84
N HIS A 584 1.72 5.14 -9.76
CA HIS A 584 2.88 5.63 -10.53
C HIS A 584 2.65 5.54 -12.05
N ALA A 585 1.74 4.70 -12.47
CA ALA A 585 1.32 4.65 -13.86
C ALA A 585 0.52 5.90 -14.29
N PHE A 586 -0.09 6.62 -13.33
CA PHE A 586 -0.81 7.86 -13.59
C PHE A 586 0.11 9.06 -13.53
N THR A 587 0.08 9.89 -14.57
CA THR A 587 0.79 11.17 -14.62
C THR A 587 -0.22 12.31 -14.74
N TYR A 588 -0.12 13.31 -13.86
CA TYR A 588 -0.85 14.55 -13.97
C TYR A 588 0.12 15.73 -14.04
N TRP A 589 -0.08 16.60 -15.03
CA TRP A 589 0.74 17.78 -15.30
C TRP A 589 -0.08 19.05 -15.08
N PRO A 590 -0.04 19.66 -13.89
CA PRO A 590 -0.85 20.81 -13.54
C PRO A 590 -0.69 22.02 -14.47
N PRO A 591 0.52 22.35 -15.00
CA PRO A 591 0.68 23.52 -15.85
C PRO A 591 -0.22 23.57 -17.09
N THR A 592 -0.57 22.41 -17.66
CA THR A 592 -1.47 22.30 -18.82
C THR A 592 -2.77 21.58 -18.51
N GLY A 593 -2.95 21.07 -17.30
CA GLY A 593 -4.07 20.21 -16.95
C GLY A 593 -4.07 18.87 -17.69
N THR A 594 -2.91 18.38 -18.10
CA THR A 594 -2.81 17.12 -18.85
C THR A 594 -2.71 15.94 -17.90
N ALA A 595 -3.57 14.94 -18.09
CA ALA A 595 -3.47 13.64 -17.42
C ALA A 595 -3.14 12.54 -18.44
N VAL A 596 -2.24 11.63 -18.09
CA VAL A 596 -1.84 10.50 -18.94
C VAL A 596 -2.03 9.20 -18.15
N ILE A 597 -2.73 8.25 -18.77
CA ILE A 597 -3.13 7.00 -18.14
C ILE A 597 -2.79 5.84 -19.09
N PRO A 598 -1.94 4.88 -18.70
CA PRO A 598 -1.75 3.68 -19.50
C PRO A 598 -3.02 2.84 -19.48
N VAL A 599 -3.44 2.39 -20.64
CA VAL A 599 -4.67 1.62 -20.80
C VAL A 599 -4.43 0.37 -21.66
N THR A 600 -5.17 -0.67 -21.35
CA THR A 600 -5.26 -1.89 -22.15
C THR A 600 -6.71 -2.10 -22.54
N SER A 601 -6.97 -2.27 -23.82
CA SER A 601 -8.30 -2.51 -24.38
C SER A 601 -8.40 -3.91 -24.99
N TRP A 602 -9.61 -4.48 -24.93
CA TRP A 602 -9.95 -5.77 -25.53
C TRP A 602 -11.03 -5.55 -26.57
N THR A 603 -10.67 -5.69 -27.85
CA THR A 603 -11.61 -5.54 -28.95
C THR A 603 -11.49 -6.75 -29.87
N ASN A 604 -12.57 -7.47 -30.10
CA ASN A 604 -12.62 -8.65 -30.98
C ASN A 604 -11.55 -9.72 -30.67
N GLY A 605 -11.24 -9.93 -29.40
CA GLY A 605 -10.21 -10.88 -28.97
C GLY A 605 -8.76 -10.38 -29.14
N GLN A 606 -8.57 -9.16 -29.59
CA GLN A 606 -7.25 -8.52 -29.67
C GLN A 606 -7.00 -7.61 -28.47
N ILE A 607 -5.78 -7.66 -27.96
CA ILE A 607 -5.30 -6.79 -26.88
C ILE A 607 -4.53 -5.63 -27.50
N ALA A 608 -4.89 -4.42 -27.14
CA ALA A 608 -4.17 -3.21 -27.52
C ALA A 608 -3.80 -2.39 -26.30
N ALA A 609 -2.52 -2.04 -26.17
CA ALA A 609 -1.99 -1.18 -25.13
C ALA A 609 -1.66 0.20 -25.67
N SER A 610 -2.02 1.24 -24.91
CA SER A 610 -1.76 2.64 -25.27
C SER A 610 -1.69 3.51 -24.01
N ALA A 611 -1.27 4.76 -24.15
CA ALA A 611 -1.44 5.79 -23.15
C ALA A 611 -2.59 6.71 -23.58
N LEU A 612 -3.63 6.79 -22.78
CA LEU A 612 -4.75 7.73 -22.94
C LEU A 612 -4.32 9.09 -22.41
N VAL A 613 -4.40 10.11 -23.24
CA VAL A 613 -4.08 11.50 -22.89
C VAL A 613 -5.36 12.29 -22.74
N LEU A 614 -5.52 12.95 -21.61
CA LEU A 614 -6.70 13.72 -21.24
C LEU A 614 -6.33 15.16 -20.98
N SER A 615 -7.22 16.06 -21.34
CA SER A 615 -7.25 17.46 -20.90
C SER A 615 -8.22 17.58 -19.74
N VAL A 616 -7.73 18.01 -18.59
CA VAL A 616 -8.52 18.24 -17.38
C VAL A 616 -8.54 19.73 -17.11
N ASP A 617 -9.68 20.34 -17.20
CA ASP A 617 -9.91 21.74 -16.82
C ASP A 617 -10.77 21.82 -15.55
N HIS A 618 -11.23 23.04 -15.20
CA HIS A 618 -11.95 23.27 -13.95
C HIS A 618 -13.28 22.50 -13.85
N ASN A 619 -13.91 22.13 -14.97
CA ASN A 619 -15.27 21.60 -14.99
C ASN A 619 -15.43 20.36 -15.88
N GLN A 620 -14.44 20.00 -16.66
CA GLN A 620 -14.55 18.90 -17.63
C GLN A 620 -13.26 18.13 -17.78
N THR A 621 -13.40 16.88 -18.23
CA THR A 621 -12.31 16.04 -18.65
C THR A 621 -12.59 15.57 -20.06
N THR A 622 -11.73 15.93 -21.00
CA THR A 622 -11.87 15.59 -22.41
C THR A 622 -10.71 14.75 -22.88
N GLU A 623 -11.00 13.80 -23.78
CA GLU A 623 -9.94 13.00 -24.42
C GLU A 623 -9.20 13.89 -25.42
N HIS A 624 -7.89 14.00 -25.25
CA HIS A 624 -7.00 14.64 -26.20
C HIS A 624 -6.60 13.68 -27.29
N GLY A 625 -6.36 12.40 -26.94
CA GLY A 625 -6.02 11.32 -27.85
C GLY A 625 -5.32 10.17 -27.15
N THR A 626 -4.72 9.29 -27.95
CA THR A 626 -3.95 8.14 -27.46
C THR A 626 -2.59 8.06 -28.11
N VAL A 627 -1.60 7.60 -27.35
CA VAL A 627 -0.24 7.33 -27.82
C VAL A 627 0.02 5.83 -27.76
N THR A 628 0.62 5.27 -28.81
CA THR A 628 1.03 3.88 -28.89
C THR A 628 2.52 3.79 -29.13
N GLN A 629 3.12 2.66 -28.78
CA GLN A 629 4.52 2.37 -29.07
C GLN A 629 4.64 1.37 -30.24
N PRO A 630 5.77 1.34 -30.97
CA PRO A 630 5.97 0.40 -32.06
C PRO A 630 5.83 -1.05 -31.63
N ALA A 631 5.11 -1.87 -32.40
CA ALA A 631 5.02 -3.31 -32.19
C ALA A 631 6.36 -4.00 -32.55
N ALA A 632 6.68 -5.10 -31.85
CA ALA A 632 7.83 -5.91 -32.24
C ALA A 632 7.46 -6.82 -33.40
N PRO A 633 8.39 -7.07 -34.33
CA PRO A 633 8.14 -8.00 -35.47
C PRO A 633 7.84 -9.43 -35.02
N THR A 634 8.37 -9.86 -33.85
CA THR A 634 8.26 -11.23 -33.31
C THR A 634 7.15 -11.43 -32.32
N ASP A 635 6.59 -10.33 -31.80
CA ASP A 635 5.47 -10.34 -30.86
C ASP A 635 4.46 -9.25 -31.26
N PRO A 636 3.36 -9.63 -31.94
CA PRO A 636 2.33 -8.68 -32.35
C PRO A 636 1.54 -8.11 -31.16
N GLY A 637 1.71 -8.66 -29.95
CA GLY A 637 1.22 -8.05 -28.72
C GLY A 637 1.87 -6.67 -28.53
N GLN A 638 1.08 -5.63 -28.34
CA GLN A 638 1.63 -4.31 -28.07
C GLN A 638 2.31 -4.31 -26.69
N ALA A 639 3.52 -3.77 -26.60
CA ALA A 639 4.18 -3.54 -25.33
C ALA A 639 3.29 -2.69 -24.45
N GLY A 640 2.99 -3.16 -23.24
CA GLY A 640 2.24 -2.39 -22.26
C GLY A 640 3.03 -1.16 -21.84
N ILE A 641 2.49 0.03 -22.11
CA ILE A 641 3.03 1.26 -21.52
C ILE A 641 2.82 1.18 -20.01
N THR A 642 3.87 1.40 -19.23
CA THR A 642 3.85 1.28 -17.76
C THR A 642 3.99 2.62 -17.07
N ARG A 643 4.68 3.58 -17.70
CA ARG A 643 4.89 4.93 -17.14
C ARG A 643 4.79 5.98 -18.22
N SER A 644 4.54 7.20 -17.78
CA SER A 644 4.61 8.40 -18.63
C SER A 644 5.31 9.53 -17.88
N LEU A 645 6.07 10.34 -18.62
CA LEU A 645 6.71 11.55 -18.12
C LEU A 645 6.39 12.70 -19.06
N ILE A 646 6.25 13.90 -18.53
CA ILE A 646 6.16 15.13 -19.32
C ILE A 646 7.42 15.93 -19.05
N ILE A 647 8.17 16.26 -20.09
CA ILE A 647 9.42 17.00 -20.00
C ILE A 647 9.39 18.11 -21.05
N GLY A 648 9.24 19.35 -20.61
CA GLY A 648 9.01 20.49 -21.49
C GLY A 648 7.76 20.29 -22.37
N PRO A 649 7.90 20.34 -23.72
CA PRO A 649 6.80 20.10 -24.65
C PRO A 649 6.58 18.62 -25.00
N ASP A 650 7.33 17.71 -24.42
CA ASP A 650 7.38 16.31 -24.84
C ASP A 650 6.65 15.40 -23.84
N LEU A 651 5.86 14.47 -24.38
CA LEU A 651 5.31 13.31 -23.66
C LEU A 651 6.21 12.10 -23.90
N TRP A 652 6.81 11.58 -22.84
CA TRP A 652 7.61 10.37 -22.84
C TRP A 652 6.78 9.22 -22.30
N THR A 653 6.66 8.13 -23.03
CA THR A 653 6.04 6.89 -22.54
C THR A 653 7.07 5.78 -22.44
N VAL A 654 6.96 4.98 -21.40
CA VAL A 654 7.92 3.94 -21.01
C VAL A 654 7.27 2.58 -21.07
N SER A 655 7.95 1.61 -21.66
CA SER A 655 7.60 0.20 -21.65
C SER A 655 8.85 -0.68 -21.45
N ASP A 656 8.66 -1.98 -21.34
CA ASP A 656 9.74 -2.97 -21.37
C ASP A 656 10.55 -2.96 -22.68
N ARG A 657 10.00 -2.41 -23.76
CA ARG A 657 10.64 -2.33 -25.09
C ARG A 657 11.44 -1.06 -25.31
N GLY A 658 11.10 0.04 -24.65
CA GLY A 658 11.78 1.31 -24.86
C GLY A 658 11.00 2.52 -24.40
N LEU A 659 11.51 3.67 -24.85
CA LEU A 659 10.96 4.98 -24.60
C LEU A 659 10.43 5.55 -25.91
N MET A 660 9.19 6.03 -25.92
CA MET A 660 8.61 6.77 -27.04
C MET A 660 8.43 8.22 -26.64
N VAL A 661 8.87 9.12 -27.51
CA VAL A 661 8.72 10.57 -27.35
C VAL A 661 7.70 11.08 -28.34
N ASN A 662 6.69 11.76 -27.83
CA ASN A 662 5.65 12.42 -28.62
C ASN A 662 5.62 13.91 -28.28
N ASP A 663 5.26 14.74 -29.22
CA ASP A 663 4.88 16.11 -28.94
C ASP A 663 3.61 16.14 -28.09
N LEU A 664 3.62 16.83 -26.97
CA LEU A 664 2.51 16.81 -25.99
C LEU A 664 1.23 17.45 -26.54
N ALA A 665 1.36 18.47 -27.41
CA ALA A 665 0.23 19.21 -27.94
C ALA A 665 -0.46 18.50 -29.13
N THR A 666 0.30 17.79 -29.96
CA THR A 666 -0.22 17.13 -31.16
C THR A 666 -0.26 15.62 -31.08
N LEU A 667 0.36 15.04 -30.06
CA LEU A 667 0.61 13.61 -29.86
C LEU A 667 1.39 12.94 -31.00
N SER A 668 1.98 13.75 -31.93
CA SER A 668 2.76 13.22 -33.02
C SER A 668 4.06 12.57 -32.52
N ALA A 669 4.39 11.40 -33.09
CA ALA A 669 5.60 10.66 -32.75
C ALA A 669 6.85 11.44 -33.21
N GLN A 670 7.80 11.60 -32.29
CA GLN A 670 9.06 12.33 -32.57
C GLN A 670 10.28 11.42 -32.52
N SER A 671 10.35 10.48 -31.56
CA SER A 671 11.49 9.59 -31.41
C SER A 671 11.10 8.27 -30.75
N TRP A 672 11.71 7.18 -31.21
CA TRP A 672 11.66 5.88 -30.55
C TRP A 672 13.06 5.47 -30.11
N ILE A 673 13.21 5.14 -28.85
CA ILE A 673 14.48 4.78 -28.20
C ILE A 673 14.32 3.35 -27.66
N PRO A 674 14.75 2.31 -28.42
CA PRO A 674 14.58 0.92 -27.99
C PRO A 674 15.49 0.55 -26.82
N ASN A 675 15.05 -0.41 -26.02
CA ASN A 675 15.82 -0.96 -24.90
C ASN A 675 16.96 -1.91 -25.34
N GLN A 676 16.94 -2.39 -26.60
CA GLN A 676 17.97 -3.27 -27.17
C GLN A 676 19.16 -2.50 -27.75
#